data_50a978463777a7875413f5b34e96eb54
#
_entry.id   50a978463777a7875413f5b34e96eb54
#
_cell.length_a   1.000
_cell.length_b   1.000
_cell.length_c   1.000
_cell.angle_alpha   90.00
_cell.angle_beta   90.00
_cell.angle_gamma   90.00
#
_symmetry.space_group_name_H-M   'P 1'
#
loop_
_entity.id
_entity.type
_entity.pdbx_description
1 polymer ?
#
loop_
_entity_poly.entity_id
_entity_poly.type
_entity_poly.pdbx_seq_one_letter_code
_entity_poly.pdbx_strand_id
1 'polypeptide(L)'
;MAKTKRPEEVRQLYKMSNNWTRKQWEFINQKAYDFSHDEQLTQEEKDNLEEQGMPTFTINRILPVVEMLNFYATANNPRWQAIGHEGSDADVASVFGNLADYIWHNSDGSTLYSNAINDAICKSVGYMLLTVDPDQDDGMGEVVIQQPEPFDIYVDPKCRDMLFRDAAFVLIRKVLPKNHLIKLFPDHKRKIKAASSDEATQYSWSMRSTGDVDQELFAYNDDRDEANAINPDGSQDSMLELFEVYEKIKIPHINVFYRTPPSPSEMEQMRQQVQVKMKELQAEMEVEFLEQEKQMAAAVQSGEMLPERYELEMQKAQEMMKAQLEGAEQQYMSELQNQASKIENKVISEKEFKVLMENDTFSSNVVGQMRFHASRIKLTCVAGDKLLYEEVLPENIKDYPLIPFHYKWTGTPFPMSAVSPLVGKQREINKSHQIMVHNASLGSSLRWMHEEGSIDMDYWEKYSSSPGALLPIRPGATPPTAVQPAPLSNAFFSIVQQGKGDMEYLAGIYSSMQGDTTQQHETFRGMLAMDEYGTRRIKQWMQHSIEPALRQMGRLVMQFSQSVYTANKRFRIIQPSALQEQREQEINIPLYNDMGEAIGKSMDYASAKFDVAIVAGSTLPVNRWAYLEELKQLMQLGVVDDIAVLSETDLRNKEAIAKRKSLYANMESKINGLEEAVKDKDGTIETLSRQLVQAGIRNKQMQGAMELEKNKQDIKSARQTSLNDTRAEQKLLRNILKNDAELRSKEKDLESRKEISDKKE
;
A
#
# COMPACT_ATOMS: atom_id res chain seq x y z
N MET A 1 -15.52 28.97 -32.87
CA MET A 1 -16.16 28.03 -31.96
C MET A 1 -16.29 28.70 -30.60
N ALA A 2 -17.50 28.87 -30.10
CA ALA A 2 -17.71 29.37 -28.74
C ALA A 2 -17.02 28.43 -27.76
N LYS A 3 -16.18 28.95 -26.86
CA LYS A 3 -15.59 28.15 -25.78
C LYS A 3 -16.75 27.63 -24.93
N THR A 4 -17.07 26.35 -25.05
CA THR A 4 -17.97 25.63 -24.12
C THR A 4 -17.52 25.93 -22.70
N LYS A 5 -18.47 26.25 -21.82
CA LYS A 5 -18.12 26.44 -20.39
C LYS A 5 -17.69 25.13 -19.82
N ARG A 6 -16.62 25.10 -19.05
CA ARG A 6 -16.03 23.87 -18.44
C ARG A 6 -17.04 22.97 -17.72
N PRO A 7 -18.02 23.48 -16.96
CA PRO A 7 -19.08 22.65 -16.37
C PRO A 7 -19.92 21.89 -17.40
N GLU A 8 -20.17 22.50 -18.58
CA GLU A 8 -20.90 21.82 -19.66
C GLU A 8 -20.10 20.70 -20.30
N GLU A 9 -18.77 20.83 -20.40
CA GLU A 9 -17.87 19.75 -20.84
C GLU A 9 -17.91 18.59 -19.86
N VAL A 10 -17.82 18.83 -18.55
CA VAL A 10 -17.91 17.81 -17.51
C VAL A 10 -19.25 17.07 -17.57
N ARG A 11 -20.35 17.76 -17.74
CA ARG A 11 -21.68 17.15 -17.93
C ARG A 11 -21.77 16.30 -19.21
N GLN A 12 -21.10 16.70 -20.28
CA GLN A 12 -21.02 15.88 -21.50
C GLN A 12 -20.22 14.60 -21.25
N LEU A 13 -19.09 14.65 -20.51
CA LEU A 13 -18.33 13.46 -20.13
C LEU A 13 -19.18 12.52 -19.28
N TYR A 14 -19.92 13.05 -18.31
CA TYR A 14 -20.85 12.26 -17.50
C TYR A 14 -21.93 11.58 -18.37
N LYS A 15 -22.61 12.32 -19.25
CA LYS A 15 -23.62 11.76 -20.16
C LYS A 15 -23.05 10.69 -21.09
N MET A 16 -21.80 10.83 -21.54
CA MET A 16 -21.13 9.85 -22.38
C MET A 16 -20.81 8.57 -21.60
N SER A 17 -20.39 8.68 -20.35
CA SER A 17 -20.08 7.54 -19.50
C SER A 17 -21.33 6.86 -18.92
N ASN A 18 -22.39 7.61 -18.65
CA ASN A 18 -23.69 7.10 -18.16
C ASN A 18 -24.60 6.63 -19.33
N ASN A 19 -24.05 5.74 -20.15
CA ASN A 19 -24.74 5.16 -21.30
C ASN A 19 -25.62 3.95 -20.88
N TRP A 20 -26.37 3.41 -21.84
CA TRP A 20 -27.24 2.25 -21.61
C TRP A 20 -26.50 1.01 -21.07
N THR A 21 -25.29 0.73 -21.57
CA THR A 21 -24.46 -0.38 -21.09
C THR A 21 -24.09 -0.21 -19.61
N ARG A 22 -23.76 1.04 -19.22
CA ARG A 22 -23.48 1.37 -17.81
C ARG A 22 -24.69 1.11 -16.92
N LYS A 23 -25.85 1.58 -17.35
CA LYS A 23 -27.11 1.39 -16.60
C LYS A 23 -27.51 -0.08 -16.47
N GLN A 24 -27.34 -0.88 -17.53
CA GLN A 24 -27.55 -2.33 -17.46
C GLN A 24 -26.57 -3.01 -16.51
N TRP A 25 -25.29 -2.65 -16.59
CA TRP A 25 -24.27 -3.17 -15.68
C TRP A 25 -24.60 -2.82 -14.22
N GLU A 26 -25.00 -1.59 -13.97
CA GLU A 26 -25.42 -1.11 -12.65
C GLU A 26 -26.61 -1.91 -12.12
N PHE A 27 -27.66 -2.06 -12.90
CA PHE A 27 -28.85 -2.83 -12.53
C PHE A 27 -28.53 -4.29 -12.18
N ILE A 28 -27.69 -4.97 -12.99
CA ILE A 28 -27.32 -6.36 -12.75
C ILE A 28 -26.53 -6.49 -11.44
N ASN A 29 -25.59 -5.59 -11.19
CA ASN A 29 -24.73 -5.67 -10.02
C ASN A 29 -25.42 -5.14 -8.75
N GLN A 30 -26.35 -4.21 -8.87
CA GLN A 30 -27.23 -3.85 -7.76
C GLN A 30 -28.03 -5.06 -7.30
N LYS A 31 -28.72 -5.72 -8.24
CA LYS A 31 -29.45 -6.92 -7.93
C LYS A 31 -28.59 -8.01 -7.29
N ALA A 32 -27.34 -8.16 -7.74
CA ALA A 32 -26.39 -9.08 -7.14
C ALA A 32 -26.06 -8.68 -5.68
N TYR A 33 -25.87 -7.39 -5.44
CA TYR A 33 -25.65 -6.84 -4.10
C TYR A 33 -26.85 -7.09 -3.17
N ASP A 34 -28.05 -6.79 -3.62
CA ASP A 34 -29.29 -6.99 -2.85
C ASP A 34 -29.47 -8.48 -2.48
N PHE A 35 -29.23 -9.38 -3.44
CA PHE A 35 -29.29 -10.82 -3.21
C PHE A 35 -28.26 -11.31 -2.17
N SER A 36 -27.08 -10.70 -2.11
CA SER A 36 -26.07 -11.02 -1.09
C SER A 36 -26.48 -10.55 0.31
N HIS A 37 -27.30 -9.49 0.41
CA HIS A 37 -27.77 -8.87 1.65
C HIS A 37 -29.19 -9.33 2.07
N ASP A 38 -29.62 -10.48 1.56
CA ASP A 38 -30.92 -11.13 1.87
C ASP A 38 -32.14 -10.42 1.31
N GLU A 39 -31.98 -9.43 0.47
CA GLU A 39 -33.07 -8.74 -0.21
C GLU A 39 -33.33 -9.37 -1.59
N GLN A 40 -33.87 -10.60 -1.55
CA GLN A 40 -33.97 -11.45 -2.73
C GLN A 40 -35.37 -11.38 -3.39
N LEU A 41 -36.35 -10.81 -2.70
CA LEU A 41 -37.72 -10.63 -3.17
C LEU A 41 -38.09 -9.16 -3.18
N THR A 42 -38.66 -8.70 -4.28
CA THR A 42 -39.25 -7.37 -4.34
C THR A 42 -40.50 -7.27 -3.50
N GLN A 43 -40.95 -6.08 -3.12
CA GLN A 43 -42.17 -5.92 -2.35
C GLN A 43 -43.39 -6.48 -3.13
N GLU A 44 -43.48 -6.25 -4.42
CA GLU A 44 -44.49 -6.79 -5.30
C GLU A 44 -44.47 -8.34 -5.31
N GLU A 45 -43.27 -8.96 -5.37
CA GLU A 45 -43.14 -10.42 -5.27
C GLU A 45 -43.58 -10.93 -3.91
N LYS A 46 -43.34 -10.21 -2.81
CA LYS A 46 -43.79 -10.57 -1.46
C LYS A 46 -45.33 -10.50 -1.37
N ASP A 47 -45.91 -9.39 -1.82
CA ASP A 47 -47.36 -9.19 -1.80
C ASP A 47 -48.09 -10.27 -2.63
N ASN A 48 -47.56 -10.58 -3.83
CA ASN A 48 -48.13 -11.66 -4.68
C ASN A 48 -48.03 -13.06 -4.03
N LEU A 49 -46.94 -13.33 -3.29
CA LEU A 49 -46.79 -14.60 -2.55
C LEU A 49 -47.76 -14.66 -1.36
N GLU A 50 -47.95 -13.57 -0.65
CA GLU A 50 -48.90 -13.48 0.49
C GLU A 50 -50.34 -13.63 0.03
N GLU A 51 -50.74 -13.03 -1.08
CA GLU A 51 -52.07 -13.22 -1.69
C GLU A 51 -52.32 -14.68 -2.07
N GLN A 52 -51.28 -15.41 -2.49
CA GLN A 52 -51.37 -16.84 -2.79
C GLN A 52 -51.26 -17.73 -1.54
N GLY A 53 -51.08 -17.15 -0.35
CA GLY A 53 -50.85 -17.88 0.90
C GLY A 53 -49.51 -18.63 0.90
N MET A 54 -48.56 -18.20 0.10
CA MET A 54 -47.21 -18.77 0.04
C MET A 54 -46.28 -18.05 1.02
N PRO A 55 -45.27 -18.74 1.58
CA PRO A 55 -44.33 -18.13 2.46
C PRO A 55 -43.38 -17.19 1.68
N THR A 56 -43.01 -16.05 2.29
CA THR A 56 -42.15 -15.01 1.72
C THR A 56 -40.68 -15.13 2.16
N PHE A 57 -40.30 -16.16 2.91
CA PHE A 57 -38.93 -16.33 3.37
C PHE A 57 -38.00 -16.74 2.24
N THR A 58 -36.73 -16.37 2.40
CA THR A 58 -35.59 -16.74 1.54
C THR A 58 -34.54 -17.49 2.36
N ILE A 59 -33.73 -18.31 1.68
CA ILE A 59 -32.56 -18.98 2.29
C ILE A 59 -31.34 -18.52 1.57
N ASN A 60 -30.66 -17.52 2.12
CA ASN A 60 -29.50 -16.91 1.47
C ASN A 60 -28.27 -17.85 1.48
N ARG A 61 -27.96 -18.43 0.33
CA ARG A 61 -26.77 -19.26 0.12
C ARG A 61 -25.62 -18.50 -0.56
N ILE A 62 -25.88 -17.26 -0.96
CA ILE A 62 -24.89 -16.37 -1.60
C ILE A 62 -23.99 -15.77 -0.53
N LEU A 63 -24.55 -15.33 0.60
CA LEU A 63 -23.79 -14.69 1.67
C LEU A 63 -22.58 -15.49 2.15
N PRO A 64 -22.66 -16.80 2.46
CA PRO A 64 -21.49 -17.59 2.87
C PRO A 64 -20.41 -17.66 1.79
N VAL A 65 -20.81 -17.63 0.51
CA VAL A 65 -19.85 -17.60 -0.62
C VAL A 65 -19.10 -16.27 -0.66
N VAL A 66 -19.82 -15.17 -0.49
CA VAL A 66 -19.24 -13.81 -0.45
C VAL A 66 -18.27 -13.68 0.71
N GLU A 67 -18.68 -14.10 1.91
CA GLU A 67 -17.83 -14.04 3.11
C GLU A 67 -16.56 -14.88 2.96
N MET A 68 -16.68 -16.08 2.38
CA MET A 68 -15.52 -16.95 2.18
C MET A 68 -14.55 -16.38 1.13
N LEU A 69 -15.06 -15.85 0.02
CA LEU A 69 -14.24 -15.18 -0.98
C LEU A 69 -13.52 -13.95 -0.41
N ASN A 70 -14.24 -13.15 0.38
CA ASN A 70 -13.67 -11.98 1.04
C ASN A 70 -12.59 -12.40 2.06
N PHE A 71 -12.87 -13.41 2.88
CA PHE A 71 -11.90 -13.95 3.84
C PHE A 71 -10.61 -14.38 3.16
N TYR A 72 -10.68 -15.21 2.11
CA TYR A 72 -9.47 -15.66 1.42
C TYR A 72 -8.71 -14.51 0.74
N ALA A 73 -9.40 -13.51 0.23
CA ALA A 73 -8.76 -12.38 -0.44
C ALA A 73 -8.13 -11.37 0.54
N THR A 74 -8.63 -11.30 1.78
CA THR A 74 -8.22 -10.29 2.77
C THR A 74 -7.50 -10.89 3.98
N ALA A 75 -7.29 -12.22 4.00
CA ALA A 75 -6.62 -12.92 5.10
C ALA A 75 -5.22 -12.37 5.42
N ASN A 76 -4.55 -11.83 4.44
CA ASN A 76 -3.22 -11.23 4.58
C ASN A 76 -3.23 -9.78 4.10
N ASN A 77 -2.63 -8.89 4.88
CA ASN A 77 -2.43 -7.51 4.47
C ASN A 77 -1.36 -7.42 3.37
N PRO A 78 -1.59 -6.63 2.32
CA PRO A 78 -0.58 -6.39 1.30
C PRO A 78 0.64 -5.69 1.90
N ARG A 79 1.83 -6.09 1.47
CA ARG A 79 3.09 -5.43 1.84
C ARG A 79 3.85 -5.04 0.58
N TRP A 80 4.42 -3.86 0.62
CA TRP A 80 5.22 -3.32 -0.47
C TRP A 80 6.68 -3.22 -0.07
N GLN A 81 7.54 -3.49 -1.04
CA GLN A 81 8.99 -3.34 -0.91
C GLN A 81 9.48 -2.46 -2.07
N ALA A 82 10.38 -1.55 -1.78
CA ALA A 82 11.06 -0.77 -2.80
C ALA A 82 12.44 -1.35 -3.10
N ILE A 83 12.83 -1.20 -4.36
CA ILE A 83 14.13 -1.61 -4.87
C ILE A 83 14.77 -0.36 -5.48
N GLY A 84 15.90 0.11 -4.93
CA GLY A 84 16.62 1.27 -5.43
C GLY A 84 17.20 1.03 -6.82
N HIS A 85 17.15 2.05 -7.67
CA HIS A 85 17.80 1.99 -8.98
C HIS A 85 19.32 2.16 -8.87
N GLU A 86 19.78 2.98 -7.94
CA GLU A 86 21.19 3.27 -7.68
C GLU A 86 21.55 2.83 -6.25
N GLY A 87 22.84 2.56 -6.02
CA GLY A 87 23.30 2.12 -4.69
C GLY A 87 23.09 3.17 -3.57
N SER A 88 23.06 4.45 -3.91
CA SER A 88 22.75 5.56 -3.00
C SER A 88 21.29 5.58 -2.56
N ASP A 89 20.38 5.01 -3.35
CA ASP A 89 18.95 5.02 -3.09
C ASP A 89 18.48 3.79 -2.30
N ALA A 90 19.36 2.81 -2.06
CA ALA A 90 19.02 1.57 -1.38
C ALA A 90 18.56 1.78 0.07
N ASP A 91 19.23 2.68 0.79
CA ASP A 91 18.87 3.01 2.17
C ASP A 91 17.51 3.70 2.24
N VAL A 92 17.26 4.64 1.33
CA VAL A 92 15.97 5.34 1.22
C VAL A 92 14.85 4.40 0.78
N ALA A 93 15.15 3.49 -0.16
CA ALA A 93 14.20 2.47 -0.60
C ALA A 93 13.76 1.55 0.55
N SER A 94 14.67 1.22 1.47
CA SER A 94 14.34 0.38 2.64
C SER A 94 13.31 1.03 3.58
N VAL A 95 13.25 2.37 3.60
CA VAL A 95 12.31 3.14 4.41
C VAL A 95 10.89 3.09 3.87
N PHE A 96 10.75 2.93 2.55
CA PHE A 96 9.44 2.96 1.88
C PHE A 96 8.47 1.91 2.42
N GLY A 97 8.93 0.69 2.71
CA GLY A 97 8.08 -0.36 3.26
C GLY A 97 7.40 0.07 4.57
N ASN A 98 8.19 0.63 5.48
CA ASN A 98 7.68 1.13 6.77
C ASN A 98 6.73 2.34 6.59
N LEU A 99 7.02 3.21 5.64
CA LEU A 99 6.17 4.36 5.31
C LEU A 99 4.84 3.93 4.69
N ALA A 100 4.86 2.95 3.79
CA ALA A 100 3.65 2.39 3.20
C ALA A 100 2.77 1.70 4.25
N ASP A 101 3.39 0.93 5.17
CA ASP A 101 2.68 0.33 6.31
C ASP A 101 2.09 1.40 7.24
N TYR A 102 2.80 2.52 7.46
CA TYR A 102 2.28 3.66 8.22
C TYR A 102 1.06 4.29 7.57
N ILE A 103 1.12 4.60 6.26
CA ILE A 103 0.00 5.19 5.51
C ILE A 103 -1.20 4.24 5.50
N TRP A 104 -0.95 2.94 5.30
CA TRP A 104 -1.98 1.90 5.34
C TRP A 104 -2.69 1.85 6.70
N HIS A 105 -1.92 1.83 7.78
CA HIS A 105 -2.48 1.78 9.12
C HIS A 105 -3.23 3.06 9.51
N ASN A 106 -2.66 4.23 9.17
CA ASN A 106 -3.26 5.53 9.49
C ASN A 106 -4.60 5.75 8.77
N SER A 107 -4.78 5.11 7.62
CA SER A 107 -6.02 5.17 6.82
C SER A 107 -6.99 4.02 7.09
N ASP A 108 -6.79 3.18 8.11
CA ASP A 108 -7.57 1.93 8.31
C ASP A 108 -7.61 1.03 7.06
N GLY A 109 -6.50 0.97 6.35
CA GLY A 109 -6.37 0.33 5.04
C GLY A 109 -6.87 -1.11 4.98
N SER A 110 -6.74 -1.88 6.07
CA SER A 110 -7.25 -3.25 6.13
C SER A 110 -8.77 -3.32 6.02
N THR A 111 -9.48 -2.41 6.71
CA THR A 111 -10.94 -2.32 6.65
C THR A 111 -11.40 -1.84 5.27
N LEU A 112 -10.77 -0.77 4.75
CA LEU A 112 -11.08 -0.23 3.42
C LEU A 112 -10.81 -1.26 2.32
N TYR A 113 -9.73 -2.02 2.42
CA TYR A 113 -9.40 -3.09 1.49
C TYR A 113 -10.43 -4.22 1.53
N SER A 114 -10.83 -4.67 2.73
CA SER A 114 -11.87 -5.68 2.88
C SER A 114 -13.20 -5.24 2.28
N ASN A 115 -13.58 -3.98 2.49
CA ASN A 115 -14.79 -3.41 1.91
C ASN A 115 -14.69 -3.30 0.38
N ALA A 116 -13.55 -2.84 -0.16
CA ALA A 116 -13.34 -2.75 -1.60
C ALA A 116 -13.36 -4.14 -2.27
N ILE A 117 -12.82 -5.16 -1.62
CA ILE A 117 -12.91 -6.55 -2.10
C ILE A 117 -14.35 -7.07 -2.03
N ASN A 118 -15.09 -6.76 -0.96
CA ASN A 118 -16.50 -7.11 -0.87
C ASN A 118 -17.32 -6.47 -2.00
N ASP A 119 -17.08 -5.19 -2.29
CA ASP A 119 -17.67 -4.50 -3.44
C ASP A 119 -17.30 -5.19 -4.77
N ALA A 120 -16.03 -5.59 -4.93
CA ALA A 120 -15.60 -6.32 -6.13
C ALA A 120 -16.35 -7.66 -6.29
N ILE A 121 -16.62 -8.38 -5.21
CA ILE A 121 -17.35 -9.64 -5.21
C ILE A 121 -18.83 -9.42 -5.54
N CYS A 122 -19.47 -8.46 -4.88
CA CYS A 122 -20.90 -8.20 -4.99
C CYS A 122 -21.27 -7.29 -6.17
N LYS A 123 -20.58 -6.12 -6.27
CA LYS A 123 -20.83 -5.06 -7.28
C LYS A 123 -19.91 -5.14 -8.48
N SER A 124 -19.10 -6.21 -8.59
CA SER A 124 -18.12 -6.52 -9.67
C SER A 124 -16.82 -5.73 -9.65
N VAL A 125 -16.77 -4.57 -9.06
CA VAL A 125 -15.59 -3.73 -8.89
C VAL A 125 -15.67 -3.00 -7.55
N GLY A 126 -14.57 -2.94 -6.83
CA GLY A 126 -14.38 -2.05 -5.71
C GLY A 126 -13.27 -1.07 -6.01
N TYR A 127 -13.22 0.03 -5.32
CA TYR A 127 -12.23 1.08 -5.57
C TYR A 127 -11.55 1.54 -4.29
N MET A 128 -10.28 1.88 -4.43
CA MET A 128 -9.55 2.66 -3.43
C MET A 128 -9.02 3.92 -4.08
N LEU A 129 -9.20 5.06 -3.44
CA LEU A 129 -8.77 6.37 -3.89
C LEU A 129 -7.67 6.89 -2.97
N LEU A 130 -6.51 7.22 -3.54
CA LEU A 130 -5.47 7.94 -2.81
C LEU A 130 -5.72 9.44 -2.93
N THR A 131 -5.70 10.10 -1.80
CA THR A 131 -5.86 11.56 -1.71
C THR A 131 -4.93 12.12 -0.64
N VAL A 132 -4.89 13.43 -0.52
CA VAL A 132 -4.13 14.14 0.52
C VAL A 132 -5.12 14.83 1.43
N ASP A 133 -5.02 14.58 2.71
CA ASP A 133 -5.76 15.32 3.72
C ASP A 133 -4.91 16.51 4.18
N PRO A 134 -5.29 17.75 3.84
CA PRO A 134 -4.49 18.93 4.16
C PRO A 134 -4.57 19.34 5.63
N ASP A 135 -5.55 18.82 6.39
CA ASP A 135 -5.75 19.20 7.78
C ASP A 135 -4.83 18.43 8.74
N GLN A 136 -4.21 17.34 8.26
CA GLN A 136 -3.30 16.53 9.07
C GLN A 136 -1.87 17.09 9.01
N ASP A 137 -1.03 16.69 9.99
CA ASP A 137 0.37 17.07 10.13
C ASP A 137 0.57 18.61 10.15
N ASP A 138 -0.23 19.31 10.98
CA ASP A 138 -0.18 20.76 11.16
C ASP A 138 -0.30 21.56 9.83
N GLY A 139 -1.04 21.03 8.86
CA GLY A 139 -1.24 21.65 7.55
C GLY A 139 -0.20 21.29 6.50
N MET A 140 0.74 20.40 6.79
CA MET A 140 1.65 19.85 5.76
C MET A 140 0.98 18.82 4.87
N GLY A 141 -0.12 18.24 5.34
CA GLY A 141 -0.91 17.22 4.65
C GLY A 141 -0.39 15.80 4.83
N GLU A 142 -1.32 14.86 4.90
CA GLU A 142 -1.01 13.43 4.91
C GLU A 142 -1.64 12.70 3.75
N VAL A 143 -0.96 11.67 3.25
CA VAL A 143 -1.51 10.76 2.25
C VAL A 143 -2.49 9.83 2.95
N VAL A 144 -3.74 9.84 2.49
CA VAL A 144 -4.81 9.01 3.02
C VAL A 144 -5.47 8.20 1.91
N ILE A 145 -6.01 7.06 2.31
CA ILE A 145 -6.74 6.15 1.43
C ILE A 145 -8.22 6.27 1.75
N GLN A 146 -9.05 6.35 0.72
CA GLN A 146 -10.51 6.38 0.83
C GLN A 146 -11.12 5.30 -0.05
N GLN A 147 -12.34 4.86 0.29
CA GLN A 147 -13.11 3.92 -0.52
C GLN A 147 -14.34 4.66 -1.07
N PRO A 148 -14.34 5.06 -2.34
CA PRO A 148 -15.52 5.61 -2.98
C PRO A 148 -16.51 4.50 -3.39
N GLU A 149 -17.80 4.82 -3.42
CA GLU A 149 -18.86 3.92 -3.86
C GLU A 149 -18.71 3.58 -5.36
N PRO A 150 -18.69 2.29 -5.75
CA PRO A 150 -18.47 1.89 -7.14
C PRO A 150 -19.47 2.45 -8.14
N PHE A 151 -20.72 2.59 -7.75
CA PHE A 151 -21.77 3.09 -8.64
C PHE A 151 -21.74 4.62 -8.84
N ASP A 152 -20.98 5.33 -8.02
CA ASP A 152 -20.73 6.78 -8.17
C ASP A 152 -19.51 7.09 -9.07
N ILE A 153 -18.80 6.04 -9.55
CA ILE A 153 -17.64 6.18 -10.42
C ILE A 153 -18.00 5.92 -11.87
N TYR A 154 -17.59 6.83 -12.73
CA TYR A 154 -17.82 6.81 -14.17
C TYR A 154 -16.49 6.85 -14.89
N VAL A 155 -16.22 5.81 -15.68
CA VAL A 155 -14.98 5.64 -16.44
C VAL A 155 -15.26 5.82 -17.93
N ASP A 156 -14.27 6.26 -18.69
CA ASP A 156 -14.34 6.32 -20.14
C ASP A 156 -14.77 4.95 -20.74
N PRO A 157 -15.92 4.90 -21.45
CA PRO A 157 -16.41 3.63 -22.03
C PRO A 157 -15.46 2.99 -23.05
N LYS A 158 -14.51 3.77 -23.56
CA LYS A 158 -13.50 3.30 -24.52
C LYS A 158 -12.31 2.61 -23.86
N CYS A 159 -12.21 2.67 -22.53
CA CYS A 159 -11.15 2.04 -21.76
C CYS A 159 -11.14 0.51 -21.97
N ARG A 160 -9.95 -0.05 -22.16
CA ARG A 160 -9.71 -1.49 -22.34
C ARG A 160 -8.65 -2.03 -21.38
N ASP A 161 -7.91 -1.15 -20.71
CA ASP A 161 -6.96 -1.54 -19.66
C ASP A 161 -7.67 -1.72 -18.33
N MET A 162 -7.42 -2.83 -17.67
CA MET A 162 -7.99 -3.19 -16.37
C MET A 162 -7.68 -2.15 -15.27
N LEU A 163 -6.55 -1.46 -15.36
CA LEU A 163 -6.13 -0.43 -14.40
C LEU A 163 -6.39 1.01 -14.90
N PHE A 164 -7.24 1.17 -15.92
CA PHE A 164 -7.66 2.45 -16.49
C PHE A 164 -6.52 3.32 -17.04
N ARG A 165 -5.36 2.74 -17.35
CA ARG A 165 -4.21 3.51 -17.85
C ARG A 165 -4.44 4.10 -19.25
N ASP A 166 -5.33 3.53 -20.03
CA ASP A 166 -5.74 3.99 -21.37
C ASP A 166 -7.00 4.89 -21.33
N ALA A 167 -7.68 5.01 -20.20
CA ALA A 167 -8.85 5.87 -20.07
C ALA A 167 -8.47 7.35 -20.27
N ALA A 168 -9.30 8.09 -20.99
CA ALA A 168 -9.12 9.53 -21.17
C ALA A 168 -9.52 10.30 -19.92
N PHE A 169 -10.52 9.82 -19.19
CA PHE A 169 -11.00 10.44 -17.95
C PHE A 169 -11.59 9.40 -17.00
N VAL A 170 -11.60 9.75 -15.72
CA VAL A 170 -12.34 9.07 -14.64
C VAL A 170 -13.10 10.17 -13.88
N LEU A 171 -14.38 9.92 -13.60
CA LEU A 171 -15.26 10.88 -12.97
C LEU A 171 -15.88 10.25 -11.72
N ILE A 172 -15.86 10.95 -10.60
CA ILE A 172 -16.53 10.61 -9.35
C ILE A 172 -17.68 11.59 -9.18
N ARG A 173 -18.91 11.07 -9.05
CA ARG A 173 -20.11 11.85 -8.80
C ARG A 173 -20.56 11.69 -7.36
N LYS A 174 -20.78 12.78 -6.67
CA LYS A 174 -21.33 12.79 -5.31
C LYS A 174 -22.55 13.72 -5.31
N VAL A 175 -23.59 13.36 -4.59
CA VAL A 175 -24.75 14.24 -4.38
C VAL A 175 -24.78 14.61 -2.92
N LEU A 176 -24.67 15.90 -2.62
CA LEU A 176 -24.52 16.40 -1.26
C LEU A 176 -25.40 17.63 -1.03
N PRO A 177 -25.90 17.84 0.20
CA PRO A 177 -26.60 19.07 0.56
C PRO A 177 -25.70 20.30 0.38
N LYS A 178 -26.24 21.40 -0.13
CA LYS A 178 -25.48 22.65 -0.36
C LYS A 178 -24.77 23.17 0.87
N ASN A 179 -25.40 23.06 2.04
CA ASN A 179 -24.79 23.51 3.28
C ASN A 179 -23.58 22.64 3.68
N HIS A 180 -23.61 21.35 3.37
CA HIS A 180 -22.46 20.46 3.57
C HIS A 180 -21.31 20.83 2.62
N LEU A 181 -21.61 21.07 1.34
CA LEU A 181 -20.61 21.51 0.37
C LEU A 181 -19.98 22.86 0.73
N ILE A 182 -20.74 23.79 1.32
CA ILE A 182 -20.21 25.06 1.81
C ILE A 182 -19.22 24.87 2.97
N LYS A 183 -19.43 23.85 3.81
CA LYS A 183 -18.49 23.52 4.89
C LYS A 183 -17.23 22.89 4.34
N LEU A 184 -17.35 22.02 3.33
CA LEU A 184 -16.20 21.37 2.68
C LEU A 184 -15.36 22.39 1.87
N PHE A 185 -16.01 23.36 1.21
CA PHE A 185 -15.35 24.34 0.35
C PHE A 185 -15.69 25.78 0.77
N PRO A 186 -15.18 26.26 1.91
CA PRO A 186 -15.54 27.58 2.46
C PRO A 186 -15.19 28.74 1.50
N ASP A 187 -14.07 28.63 0.77
CA ASP A 187 -13.61 29.65 -0.18
C ASP A 187 -14.56 29.81 -1.38
N HIS A 188 -15.31 28.76 -1.71
CA HIS A 188 -16.22 28.73 -2.84
C HIS A 188 -17.70 28.93 -2.46
N LYS A 189 -17.98 29.35 -1.22
CA LYS A 189 -19.33 29.55 -0.68
C LYS A 189 -20.27 30.34 -1.60
N ARG A 190 -19.78 31.42 -2.24
CA ARG A 190 -20.61 32.23 -3.18
C ARG A 190 -20.99 31.46 -4.44
N LYS A 191 -20.07 30.66 -4.99
CA LYS A 191 -20.31 29.84 -6.18
C LYS A 191 -21.32 28.73 -5.86
N ILE A 192 -21.15 28.02 -4.73
CA ILE A 192 -22.02 26.91 -4.32
C ILE A 192 -23.45 27.40 -4.05
N LYS A 193 -23.62 28.55 -3.39
CA LYS A 193 -24.95 29.13 -3.19
C LYS A 193 -25.68 29.47 -4.52
N ALA A 194 -24.95 29.90 -5.52
CA ALA A 194 -25.47 30.24 -6.83
C ALA A 194 -25.56 29.03 -7.80
N ALA A 195 -25.07 27.85 -7.37
CA ALA A 195 -25.08 26.66 -8.20
C ALA A 195 -26.47 26.01 -8.23
N SER A 196 -26.82 25.42 -9.38
CA SER A 196 -28.03 24.62 -9.59
C SER A 196 -27.70 23.28 -10.21
N SER A 197 -28.43 22.24 -9.82
CA SER A 197 -28.42 20.93 -10.46
C SER A 197 -29.72 20.69 -11.21
N ASP A 198 -29.69 19.78 -12.20
CA ASP A 198 -30.90 19.32 -12.85
C ASP A 198 -31.70 18.42 -11.89
N GLU A 199 -33.03 18.57 -11.84
CA GLU A 199 -33.90 17.85 -10.91
C GLU A 199 -33.84 16.31 -11.05
N ALA A 200 -33.48 15.81 -12.25
CA ALA A 200 -33.40 14.38 -12.54
C ALA A 200 -32.15 13.64 -12.00
N THR A 201 -31.24 14.36 -11.34
CA THR A 201 -29.91 13.83 -10.99
C THR A 201 -29.56 13.96 -9.51
N GLN A 202 -30.57 13.96 -8.63
CA GLN A 202 -30.37 14.23 -7.20
C GLN A 202 -29.82 13.06 -6.37
N TYR A 203 -29.62 11.89 -6.97
CA TYR A 203 -29.20 10.68 -6.28
C TYR A 203 -27.75 10.30 -6.49
N SER A 204 -27.11 9.88 -5.42
CA SER A 204 -25.84 9.17 -5.42
C SER A 204 -26.00 7.82 -4.70
N TRP A 205 -25.29 6.79 -5.12
CA TRP A 205 -25.30 5.49 -4.49
C TRP A 205 -24.84 5.52 -3.04
N SER A 206 -23.91 6.41 -2.71
CA SER A 206 -23.41 6.62 -1.35
C SER A 206 -24.50 7.08 -0.36
N MET A 207 -25.62 7.58 -0.85
CA MET A 207 -26.78 8.00 -0.04
C MET A 207 -27.86 6.94 0.09
N ARG A 208 -27.76 5.84 -0.64
CA ARG A 208 -28.74 4.75 -0.55
C ARG A 208 -28.57 3.96 0.74
N SER A 209 -29.67 3.68 1.42
CA SER A 209 -29.70 2.65 2.45
C SER A 209 -29.84 1.29 1.77
N THR A 210 -29.20 0.26 2.33
CA THR A 210 -29.46 -1.14 2.00
C THR A 210 -30.96 -1.40 2.08
N GLY A 211 -31.57 -1.95 1.03
CA GLY A 211 -32.95 -2.34 1.04
C GLY A 211 -33.85 -1.79 -0.06
N ASP A 212 -33.37 -0.90 -0.90
CA ASP A 212 -34.19 -0.33 -1.96
C ASP A 212 -33.89 -0.99 -3.31
N VAL A 213 -34.62 -2.06 -3.61
CA VAL A 213 -34.43 -2.89 -4.80
C VAL A 213 -35.16 -2.35 -6.03
N ASP A 214 -36.18 -1.54 -5.87
CA ASP A 214 -37.04 -1.08 -6.96
C ASP A 214 -36.77 0.34 -7.40
N GLN A 215 -36.59 0.51 -8.73
CA GLN A 215 -36.52 1.84 -9.35
C GLN A 215 -37.80 2.70 -9.16
N GLU A 216 -38.95 2.04 -8.94
CA GLU A 216 -40.18 2.76 -8.64
C GLU A 216 -40.23 3.27 -7.19
N LEU A 217 -39.51 2.63 -6.27
CA LEU A 217 -39.32 3.15 -4.91
C LEU A 217 -38.42 4.42 -4.89
N PHE A 218 -37.66 4.69 -5.93
CA PHE A 218 -36.93 5.96 -6.05
C PHE A 218 -37.83 7.19 -6.02
N ALA A 219 -39.02 7.06 -6.56
CA ALA A 219 -40.04 8.10 -6.46
C ALA A 219 -40.64 8.24 -5.07
N TYR A 220 -40.55 7.18 -4.25
CA TYR A 220 -41.14 7.12 -2.89
C TYR A 220 -40.15 7.44 -1.76
N ASN A 221 -38.84 7.48 -2.07
CA ASN A 221 -37.79 7.84 -1.10
C ASN A 221 -37.56 9.35 -0.94
N ASP A 222 -38.46 10.15 -1.43
CA ASP A 222 -38.48 11.61 -1.24
C ASP A 222 -38.35 11.96 0.25
N ASP A 223 -39.01 11.19 1.13
CA ASP A 223 -38.97 11.41 2.59
C ASP A 223 -37.61 11.12 3.24
N ARG A 224 -36.82 10.17 2.74
CA ARG A 224 -35.49 9.87 3.30
C ARG A 224 -34.41 10.84 2.80
N ASP A 225 -34.51 11.21 1.53
CA ASP A 225 -33.63 12.23 0.96
C ASP A 225 -33.97 13.61 1.53
N GLU A 226 -35.24 13.87 1.81
CA GLU A 226 -35.69 15.05 2.56
C GLU A 226 -35.09 15.06 3.98
N ALA A 227 -35.05 13.94 4.69
CA ALA A 227 -34.46 13.84 6.02
C ALA A 227 -32.94 14.15 6.03
N ASN A 228 -32.23 13.74 4.98
CA ASN A 228 -30.82 14.05 4.81
C ASN A 228 -30.54 15.50 4.34
N ALA A 229 -31.55 16.14 3.77
CA ALA A 229 -31.49 17.51 3.29
C ALA A 229 -32.04 18.54 4.30
N ILE A 230 -32.55 18.10 5.46
CA ILE A 230 -33.09 18.98 6.50
C ILE A 230 -31.91 19.61 7.29
N ASN A 231 -31.85 20.93 7.29
CA ASN A 231 -30.93 21.70 8.13
C ASN A 231 -31.32 21.60 9.63
N PRO A 232 -30.40 21.90 10.57
CA PRO A 232 -30.70 21.98 12.00
C PRO A 232 -31.79 22.99 12.35
N ASP A 233 -32.10 23.93 11.48
CA ASP A 233 -33.17 24.93 11.64
C ASP A 233 -34.54 24.45 11.08
N GLY A 234 -34.60 23.20 10.57
CA GLY A 234 -35.81 22.62 9.98
C GLY A 234 -36.09 23.05 8.55
N SER A 235 -35.19 23.84 7.93
CA SER A 235 -35.32 24.22 6.52
C SER A 235 -34.75 23.12 5.60
N GLN A 236 -35.41 22.89 4.47
CA GLN A 236 -34.97 21.94 3.45
C GLN A 236 -33.76 22.48 2.70
N ASP A 237 -32.66 21.73 2.65
CA ASP A 237 -31.48 22.10 1.86
C ASP A 237 -31.58 21.50 0.46
N SER A 238 -31.21 22.27 -0.53
CA SER A 238 -31.19 21.76 -1.90
C SER A 238 -29.97 20.90 -2.15
N MET A 239 -30.18 19.70 -2.66
CA MET A 239 -29.12 18.78 -3.07
C MET A 239 -28.38 19.33 -4.28
N LEU A 240 -27.07 19.08 -4.33
CA LEU A 240 -26.20 19.53 -5.41
C LEU A 240 -25.25 18.42 -5.83
N GLU A 241 -25.10 18.20 -7.13
CA GLU A 241 -24.12 17.28 -7.67
C GLU A 241 -22.71 17.88 -7.61
N LEU A 242 -21.79 17.12 -7.07
CA LEU A 242 -20.35 17.39 -7.12
C LEU A 242 -19.70 16.39 -8.07
N PHE A 243 -19.03 16.89 -9.08
CA PHE A 243 -18.23 16.11 -10.02
C PHE A 243 -16.73 16.36 -9.77
N GLU A 244 -16.01 15.32 -9.45
CA GLU A 244 -14.55 15.30 -9.40
C GLU A 244 -14.06 14.54 -10.64
N VAL A 245 -13.46 15.24 -11.60
CA VAL A 245 -13.04 14.67 -12.88
C VAL A 245 -11.53 14.66 -12.97
N TYR A 246 -10.98 13.51 -13.12
CA TYR A 246 -9.56 13.28 -13.40
C TYR A 246 -9.40 13.05 -14.90
N GLU A 247 -8.62 13.89 -15.57
CA GLU A 247 -8.39 13.82 -17.02
C GLU A 247 -6.90 13.71 -17.32
N LYS A 248 -6.55 12.88 -18.29
CA LYS A 248 -5.19 12.84 -18.83
C LYS A 248 -4.99 13.94 -19.85
N ILE A 249 -4.14 14.90 -19.53
CA ILE A 249 -3.74 15.98 -20.40
C ILE A 249 -2.27 15.84 -20.81
N LYS A 250 -1.92 16.38 -21.98
CA LYS A 250 -0.53 16.43 -22.44
C LYS A 250 -0.02 17.87 -22.35
N ILE A 251 0.97 18.07 -21.51
CA ILE A 251 1.61 19.37 -21.30
C ILE A 251 3.00 19.34 -21.97
N PRO A 252 3.37 20.37 -22.75
CA PRO A 252 4.69 20.44 -23.35
C PRO A 252 5.76 20.64 -22.28
N HIS A 253 6.75 19.76 -22.25
CA HIS A 253 7.92 19.77 -21.38
C HIS A 253 9.18 19.73 -22.21
N ILE A 254 10.26 20.21 -21.65
CA ILE A 254 11.59 20.18 -22.25
C ILE A 254 12.52 19.43 -21.30
N ASN A 255 13.15 18.40 -21.80
CA ASN A 255 14.28 17.79 -21.11
C ASN A 255 15.55 18.56 -21.50
N VAL A 256 16.12 19.26 -20.53
CA VAL A 256 17.31 20.06 -20.70
C VAL A 256 18.50 19.31 -20.19
N PHE A 257 19.51 19.15 -21.06
CA PHE A 257 20.82 18.62 -20.69
C PHE A 257 21.72 19.81 -20.40
N TYR A 258 22.21 19.92 -19.18
CA TYR A 258 23.06 21.02 -18.75
C TYR A 258 24.27 20.50 -18.01
N ARG A 259 25.38 21.28 -18.09
CA ARG A 259 26.60 21.00 -17.36
C ARG A 259 26.46 21.48 -15.94
N THR A 260 26.65 20.60 -14.97
CA THR A 260 26.71 20.94 -13.56
C THR A 260 28.17 21.19 -13.18
N PRO A 261 28.51 22.33 -12.57
CA PRO A 261 29.85 22.54 -12.06
C PRO A 261 30.20 21.50 -10.98
N PRO A 262 31.47 21.12 -10.85
CA PRO A 262 31.89 20.18 -9.82
C PRO A 262 31.55 20.71 -8.42
N SER A 263 31.29 19.78 -7.50
CA SER A 263 30.98 20.11 -6.11
C SER A 263 32.18 20.82 -5.42
N PRO A 264 31.95 21.59 -4.34
CA PRO A 264 33.03 22.25 -3.62
C PRO A 264 34.15 21.31 -3.15
N SER A 265 33.80 20.07 -2.78
CA SER A 265 34.79 19.05 -2.39
C SER A 265 35.61 18.52 -3.58
N GLU A 266 34.96 18.35 -4.74
CA GLU A 266 35.64 17.95 -5.97
C GLU A 266 36.56 19.10 -6.46
N MET A 267 36.13 20.36 -6.34
CA MET A 267 36.95 21.52 -6.64
C MET A 267 38.20 21.61 -5.77
N GLU A 268 38.11 21.30 -4.49
CA GLU A 268 39.23 21.25 -3.57
C GLU A 268 40.24 20.15 -3.94
N GLN A 269 39.73 18.96 -4.27
CA GLN A 269 40.58 17.86 -4.75
C GLN A 269 41.28 18.22 -6.07
N MET A 270 40.56 18.86 -7.01
CA MET A 270 41.16 19.34 -8.25
C MET A 270 42.26 20.39 -8.02
N ARG A 271 42.05 21.35 -7.12
CA ARG A 271 43.06 22.32 -6.73
C ARG A 271 44.33 21.65 -6.18
N GLN A 272 44.16 20.61 -5.35
CA GLN A 272 45.28 19.82 -4.83
C GLN A 272 46.02 19.10 -5.96
N GLN A 273 45.28 18.48 -6.90
CA GLN A 273 45.91 17.84 -8.06
C GLN A 273 46.68 18.82 -8.96
N VAL A 274 46.11 20.00 -9.22
CA VAL A 274 46.78 21.06 -9.98
C VAL A 274 48.01 21.50 -9.27
N GLN A 275 47.97 21.71 -7.94
CA GLN A 275 49.16 22.11 -7.17
C GLN A 275 50.29 21.08 -7.22
N VAL A 276 49.96 19.77 -7.19
CA VAL A 276 50.95 18.70 -7.33
C VAL A 276 51.59 18.76 -8.73
N LYS A 277 50.76 18.85 -9.76
CA LYS A 277 51.22 18.92 -11.16
C LYS A 277 52.02 20.17 -11.48
N MET A 278 51.62 21.30 -10.90
CA MET A 278 52.37 22.57 -11.03
C MET A 278 53.74 22.54 -10.35
N LYS A 279 53.87 21.86 -9.20
CA LYS A 279 55.16 21.64 -8.54
C LYS A 279 56.11 20.78 -9.37
N GLU A 280 55.57 19.73 -10.03
CA GLU A 280 56.35 18.91 -10.94
C GLU A 280 56.82 19.72 -12.14
N LEU A 281 55.92 20.48 -12.78
CA LEU A 281 56.27 21.33 -13.93
C LEU A 281 57.25 22.43 -13.55
N GLN A 282 57.09 23.06 -12.38
CA GLN A 282 58.01 24.06 -11.87
C GLN A 282 59.40 23.47 -11.67
N ALA A 283 59.51 22.25 -11.13
CA ALA A 283 60.80 21.57 -10.94
C ALA A 283 61.49 21.25 -12.29
N GLU A 284 60.71 20.82 -13.29
CA GLU A 284 61.28 20.60 -14.66
C GLU A 284 61.77 21.90 -15.28
N MET A 285 61.00 22.98 -15.21
CA MET A 285 61.35 24.27 -15.75
C MET A 285 62.54 24.93 -15.02
N GLU A 286 62.68 24.73 -13.68
CA GLU A 286 63.86 25.17 -12.90
C GLU A 286 65.11 24.45 -13.35
N VAL A 287 65.04 23.16 -13.70
CA VAL A 287 66.17 22.41 -14.24
C VAL A 287 66.61 22.98 -15.61
N GLU A 288 65.70 23.25 -16.52
CA GLU A 288 65.93 23.83 -17.82
C GLU A 288 66.53 25.26 -17.69
N PHE A 289 66.00 26.04 -16.77
CA PHE A 289 66.45 27.40 -16.48
C PHE A 289 67.90 27.40 -15.94
N LEU A 290 68.18 26.45 -15.04
CA LEU A 290 69.57 26.28 -14.53
C LEU A 290 70.56 25.83 -15.62
N GLU A 291 70.12 25.04 -16.61
CA GLU A 291 70.98 24.72 -17.75
C GLU A 291 71.20 25.91 -18.68
N GLN A 292 70.14 26.69 -18.94
CA GLN A 292 70.28 27.93 -19.71
C GLN A 292 71.14 28.98 -19.00
N GLU A 293 71.03 29.13 -17.70
CA GLU A 293 71.85 29.97 -16.87
C GLU A 293 73.37 29.61 -16.98
N LYS A 294 73.65 28.28 -16.86
CA LYS A 294 75.03 27.77 -17.03
C LYS A 294 75.57 28.02 -18.43
N GLN A 295 74.79 27.86 -19.47
CA GLN A 295 75.17 28.13 -20.85
C GLN A 295 75.44 29.63 -21.09
N MET A 296 74.60 30.51 -20.59
CA MET A 296 74.77 31.94 -20.72
C MET A 296 75.91 32.45 -19.84
N ALA A 297 76.14 31.92 -18.64
CA ALA A 297 77.25 32.21 -17.81
C ALA A 297 78.62 31.79 -18.46
N ALA A 298 78.65 30.68 -19.15
CA ALA A 298 79.80 30.24 -19.92
C ALA A 298 80.07 31.18 -21.10
N ALA A 299 79.04 31.70 -21.78
CA ALA A 299 79.16 32.66 -22.87
C ALA A 299 79.68 34.04 -22.39
N VAL A 300 79.36 34.44 -21.17
CA VAL A 300 79.93 35.62 -20.52
C VAL A 300 81.39 35.42 -20.20
N GLN A 301 81.78 34.22 -19.73
CA GLN A 301 83.18 33.87 -19.44
C GLN A 301 84.05 33.77 -20.73
N SER A 302 83.48 33.33 -21.82
CA SER A 302 84.18 33.28 -23.14
C SER A 302 84.28 34.62 -23.85
N GLY A 303 83.63 35.68 -23.33
CA GLY A 303 83.65 37.03 -23.92
C GLY A 303 82.68 37.24 -25.09
N GLU A 304 81.83 36.25 -25.37
CA GLU A 304 80.81 36.30 -26.44
C GLU A 304 79.56 37.12 -26.04
N MET A 305 79.32 37.37 -24.71
CA MET A 305 78.14 38.10 -24.22
C MET A 305 78.58 39.17 -23.17
N LEU A 306 78.00 40.40 -23.28
CA LEU A 306 78.16 41.47 -22.31
C LEU A 306 77.40 41.24 -21.02
N PRO A 307 77.89 41.56 -19.83
CA PRO A 307 77.19 41.32 -18.55
C PRO A 307 75.80 41.98 -18.46
N GLU A 308 75.63 43.18 -18.99
CA GLU A 308 74.34 43.89 -19.02
C GLU A 308 73.31 43.16 -19.87
N ARG A 309 73.73 42.47 -20.90
CA ARG A 309 72.86 41.70 -21.78
C ARG A 309 72.42 40.34 -21.13
N TYR A 310 73.28 39.75 -20.33
CA TYR A 310 73.02 38.59 -19.52
C TYR A 310 71.91 38.87 -18.50
N GLU A 311 72.02 40.00 -17.74
CA GLU A 311 70.99 40.35 -16.78
C GLU A 311 69.62 40.58 -17.45
N LEU A 312 69.55 41.22 -18.61
CA LEU A 312 68.36 41.49 -19.35
C LEU A 312 67.72 40.19 -19.91
N GLU A 313 68.52 39.26 -20.42
CA GLU A 313 68.02 37.97 -20.94
C GLU A 313 67.54 37.02 -19.82
N MET A 314 68.23 37.07 -18.66
CA MET A 314 67.80 36.33 -17.48
C MET A 314 66.44 36.84 -16.92
N GLN A 315 66.26 38.16 -16.86
CA GLN A 315 65.00 38.75 -16.47
C GLN A 315 63.87 38.34 -17.41
N LYS A 316 64.09 38.38 -18.73
CA LYS A 316 63.12 37.94 -19.71
C LYS A 316 62.83 36.46 -19.61
N ALA A 317 63.79 35.61 -19.37
CA ALA A 317 63.62 34.19 -19.18
C ALA A 317 62.76 33.86 -17.92
N GLN A 318 63.03 34.60 -16.81
CA GLN A 318 62.20 34.50 -15.60
C GLN A 318 60.80 34.98 -15.81
N GLU A 319 60.53 36.07 -16.53
CA GLU A 319 59.20 36.54 -16.85
C GLU A 319 58.44 35.56 -17.76
N MET A 320 59.14 34.98 -18.77
CA MET A 320 58.55 33.97 -19.65
C MET A 320 58.22 32.69 -18.89
N MET A 321 59.09 32.22 -18.01
CA MET A 321 58.85 31.06 -17.17
C MET A 321 57.61 31.27 -16.27
N LYS A 322 57.48 32.42 -15.65
CA LYS A 322 56.31 32.75 -14.81
C LYS A 322 55.07 32.84 -15.63
N ALA A 323 55.03 33.42 -16.80
CA ALA A 323 53.92 33.52 -17.71
C ALA A 323 53.48 32.11 -18.23
N GLN A 324 54.43 31.21 -18.49
CA GLN A 324 54.18 29.86 -18.90
C GLN A 324 53.53 29.02 -17.76
N LEU A 325 54.04 29.19 -16.52
CA LEU A 325 53.45 28.54 -15.35
C LEU A 325 51.99 29.00 -15.10
N GLU A 326 51.74 30.30 -15.14
CA GLU A 326 50.37 30.85 -14.98
C GLU A 326 49.43 30.39 -16.09
N GLY A 327 49.91 30.29 -17.32
CA GLY A 327 49.18 29.77 -18.46
C GLY A 327 48.87 28.28 -18.33
N ALA A 328 49.84 27.49 -17.89
CA ALA A 328 49.68 26.05 -17.65
C ALA A 328 48.69 25.77 -16.51
N GLU A 329 48.75 26.56 -15.42
CA GLU A 329 47.77 26.43 -14.31
C GLU A 329 46.36 26.65 -14.79
N GLN A 330 46.08 27.67 -15.56
CA GLN A 330 44.79 27.96 -16.13
C GLN A 330 44.30 26.85 -17.08
N GLN A 331 45.19 26.31 -17.91
CA GLN A 331 44.88 25.21 -18.82
C GLN A 331 44.53 23.96 -18.04
N TYR A 332 45.33 23.50 -17.09
CA TYR A 332 45.09 22.34 -16.28
C TYR A 332 43.79 22.44 -15.46
N MET A 333 43.54 23.62 -14.87
CA MET A 333 42.28 23.86 -14.16
C MET A 333 41.06 23.75 -15.10
N SER A 334 41.16 24.32 -16.31
CA SER A 334 40.06 24.26 -17.28
C SER A 334 39.79 22.84 -17.82
N GLU A 335 40.89 22.07 -18.03
CA GLU A 335 40.77 20.66 -18.44
C GLU A 335 40.12 19.78 -17.36
N LEU A 336 40.56 19.92 -16.12
CA LEU A 336 40.00 19.20 -15.00
C LEU A 336 38.55 19.59 -14.74
N GLN A 337 38.19 20.87 -14.84
CA GLN A 337 36.78 21.31 -14.75
C GLN A 337 35.92 20.74 -15.88
N ASN A 338 36.46 20.66 -17.10
CA ASN A 338 35.73 20.07 -18.23
C ASN A 338 35.58 18.56 -18.07
N GLN A 339 36.56 17.85 -17.53
CA GLN A 339 36.51 16.41 -17.27
C GLN A 339 35.54 16.05 -16.12
N ALA A 340 35.51 16.88 -15.07
CA ALA A 340 34.67 16.66 -13.90
C ALA A 340 33.27 17.23 -14.04
N SER A 341 33.00 18.06 -15.06
CA SER A 341 31.64 18.54 -15.32
C SER A 341 30.73 17.37 -15.76
N LYS A 342 29.75 17.07 -14.93
CA LYS A 342 28.74 16.05 -15.23
C LYS A 342 27.64 16.67 -16.09
N ILE A 343 27.15 15.90 -17.09
CA ILE A 343 25.96 16.31 -17.82
C ILE A 343 24.77 15.72 -17.08
N GLU A 344 23.99 16.59 -16.48
CA GLU A 344 22.74 16.22 -15.85
C GLU A 344 21.57 16.58 -16.75
N ASN A 345 20.47 15.87 -16.60
CA ASN A 345 19.22 16.18 -17.30
C ASN A 345 18.15 16.58 -16.30
N LYS A 346 17.40 17.61 -16.64
CA LYS A 346 16.25 18.06 -15.86
C LYS A 346 15.07 18.27 -16.78
N VAL A 347 13.94 17.70 -16.38
CA VAL A 347 12.67 17.90 -17.09
C VAL A 347 11.98 19.12 -16.47
N ILE A 348 11.68 20.11 -17.29
CA ILE A 348 11.03 21.34 -16.85
C ILE A 348 9.89 21.70 -17.82
N SER A 349 8.92 22.47 -17.36
CA SER A 349 7.83 22.93 -18.21
C SER A 349 8.36 23.96 -19.25
N GLU A 350 7.70 24.05 -20.41
CA GLU A 350 8.12 25.03 -21.43
C GLU A 350 8.07 26.48 -20.92
N LYS A 351 7.21 26.78 -19.94
CA LYS A 351 7.11 28.10 -19.31
C LYS A 351 8.32 28.38 -18.43
N GLU A 352 8.67 27.45 -17.57
CA GLU A 352 9.85 27.54 -16.69
C GLU A 352 11.13 27.59 -17.50
N PHE A 353 11.23 26.80 -18.58
CA PHE A 353 12.38 26.84 -19.48
C PHE A 353 12.60 28.23 -20.07
N LYS A 354 11.55 28.91 -20.50
CA LYS A 354 11.67 30.28 -21.04
C LYS A 354 12.20 31.25 -19.99
N VAL A 355 11.71 31.16 -18.76
CA VAL A 355 12.19 31.98 -17.63
C VAL A 355 13.64 31.67 -17.28
N LEU A 356 14.01 30.39 -17.25
CA LEU A 356 15.39 29.98 -16.94
C LEU A 356 16.38 30.36 -18.05
N MET A 357 15.96 30.38 -19.32
CA MET A 357 16.79 30.81 -20.45
C MET A 357 17.06 32.31 -20.48
N GLU A 358 16.28 33.12 -19.75
CA GLU A 358 16.58 34.54 -19.53
C GLU A 358 17.79 34.75 -18.58
N ASN A 359 18.21 33.70 -17.89
CA ASN A 359 19.37 33.72 -16.99
C ASN A 359 20.62 33.30 -17.75
N ASP A 360 21.57 34.23 -17.92
CA ASP A 360 22.80 34.05 -18.74
C ASP A 360 23.66 32.87 -18.24
N THR A 361 23.71 32.63 -16.93
CA THR A 361 24.44 31.50 -16.34
C THR A 361 23.85 30.16 -16.65
N PHE A 362 22.52 30.05 -16.74
CA PHE A 362 21.87 28.81 -17.10
C PHE A 362 21.95 28.56 -18.61
N SER A 363 21.73 29.59 -19.42
CA SER A 363 21.72 29.46 -20.89
C SER A 363 23.11 29.03 -21.43
N SER A 364 24.20 29.46 -20.81
CA SER A 364 25.56 29.08 -21.20
C SER A 364 25.92 27.63 -20.85
N ASN A 365 25.28 27.04 -19.85
CA ASN A 365 25.53 25.67 -19.42
C ASN A 365 24.64 24.63 -20.13
N VAL A 366 23.65 25.05 -20.92
CA VAL A 366 22.77 24.13 -21.65
C VAL A 366 23.53 23.51 -22.83
N VAL A 367 23.65 22.19 -22.82
CA VAL A 367 24.31 21.39 -23.87
C VAL A 367 23.32 20.95 -24.94
N GLY A 368 22.07 20.67 -24.53
CA GLY A 368 21.05 20.19 -25.46
C GLY A 368 19.63 20.30 -24.84
N GLN A 369 18.63 20.23 -25.70
CA GLN A 369 17.23 20.25 -25.29
C GLN A 369 16.42 19.28 -26.12
N MET A 370 15.49 18.55 -25.49
CA MET A 370 14.54 17.64 -26.12
C MET A 370 13.12 18.01 -25.72
N ARG A 371 12.31 18.43 -26.67
CA ARG A 371 10.88 18.74 -26.43
C ARG A 371 10.06 17.46 -26.49
N PHE A 372 9.17 17.27 -25.52
CA PHE A 372 8.19 16.20 -25.50
C PHE A 372 6.92 16.63 -24.80
N HIS A 373 5.85 15.84 -24.95
CA HIS A 373 4.59 16.10 -24.26
C HIS A 373 4.47 15.12 -23.08
N ALA A 374 4.62 15.63 -21.86
CA ALA A 374 4.40 14.84 -20.66
C ALA A 374 2.92 14.62 -20.41
N SER A 375 2.53 13.39 -20.11
CA SER A 375 1.18 13.09 -19.65
C SER A 375 1.06 13.52 -18.18
N ARG A 376 0.01 14.31 -17.89
CA ARG A 376 -0.32 14.80 -16.55
C ARG A 376 -1.78 14.52 -16.25
N ILE A 377 -2.13 14.45 -15.00
CA ILE A 377 -3.51 14.31 -14.56
C ILE A 377 -4.00 15.67 -14.08
N LYS A 378 -5.11 16.09 -14.62
CA LYS A 378 -5.80 17.32 -14.23
C LYS A 378 -7.05 16.93 -13.45
N LEU A 379 -7.17 17.43 -12.24
CA LEU A 379 -8.38 17.36 -11.43
C LEU A 379 -9.23 18.59 -11.71
N THR A 380 -10.49 18.38 -12.03
CA THR A 380 -11.50 19.42 -12.21
C THR A 380 -12.65 19.16 -11.26
N CYS A 381 -12.98 20.09 -10.38
CA CYS A 381 -14.08 19.98 -9.43
C CYS A 381 -15.21 20.94 -9.84
N VAL A 382 -16.39 20.38 -10.07
CA VAL A 382 -17.58 21.12 -10.52
C VAL A 382 -18.75 20.82 -9.58
N ALA A 383 -19.37 21.85 -9.05
CA ALA A 383 -20.59 21.72 -8.26
C ALA A 383 -21.78 22.26 -9.08
N GLY A 384 -22.68 21.34 -9.49
CA GLY A 384 -23.80 21.67 -10.36
C GLY A 384 -23.36 22.29 -11.69
N ASP A 385 -23.67 23.58 -11.90
CA ASP A 385 -23.30 24.37 -13.08
C ASP A 385 -22.08 25.27 -12.85
N LYS A 386 -21.41 25.19 -11.69
CA LYS A 386 -20.29 26.07 -11.33
C LYS A 386 -18.99 25.30 -11.17
N LEU A 387 -17.93 25.83 -11.81
CA LEU A 387 -16.57 25.37 -11.60
C LEU A 387 -16.07 25.88 -10.24
N LEU A 388 -15.69 24.95 -9.36
CA LEU A 388 -15.05 25.28 -8.09
C LEU A 388 -13.57 25.56 -8.31
N TYR A 389 -12.80 24.55 -8.67
CA TYR A 389 -11.36 24.67 -8.93
C TYR A 389 -10.88 23.69 -10.00
N GLU A 390 -9.72 23.95 -10.52
CA GLU A 390 -8.96 23.07 -11.42
C GLU A 390 -7.51 23.03 -10.94
N GLU A 391 -6.97 21.84 -10.85
CA GLU A 391 -5.61 21.62 -10.42
C GLU A 391 -4.94 20.54 -11.29
N VAL A 392 -3.64 20.71 -11.54
CA VAL A 392 -2.83 19.67 -12.18
C VAL A 392 -2.05 18.97 -11.07
N LEU A 393 -2.22 17.66 -10.98
CA LEU A 393 -1.53 16.86 -9.99
C LEU A 393 0.00 16.96 -10.15
N PRO A 394 0.77 16.75 -9.08
CA PRO A 394 2.23 16.80 -9.11
C PRO A 394 2.85 15.96 -10.24
N GLU A 395 4.04 16.34 -10.67
CA GLU A 395 4.72 15.73 -11.83
C GLU A 395 4.98 14.24 -11.70
N ASN A 396 5.15 13.78 -10.48
CA ASN A 396 5.43 12.38 -10.19
C ASN A 396 4.20 11.49 -10.42
N ILE A 397 2.98 12.05 -10.31
CA ILE A 397 1.72 11.31 -10.43
C ILE A 397 1.32 11.21 -11.91
N LYS A 398 1.48 10.02 -12.48
CA LYS A 398 1.21 9.74 -13.91
C LYS A 398 -0.06 8.94 -14.15
N ASP A 399 -0.48 8.17 -13.15
CA ASP A 399 -1.68 7.33 -13.19
C ASP A 399 -2.81 7.94 -12.36
N TYR A 400 -4.05 7.55 -12.65
CA TYR A 400 -5.19 8.00 -11.87
C TYR A 400 -5.03 7.59 -10.41
N PRO A 401 -5.37 8.45 -9.44
CA PRO A 401 -5.28 8.12 -8.01
C PRO A 401 -6.34 7.11 -7.57
N LEU A 402 -7.19 6.66 -8.48
CA LEU A 402 -8.23 5.67 -8.28
C LEU A 402 -7.76 4.29 -8.73
N ILE A 403 -7.76 3.33 -7.82
CA ILE A 403 -7.32 1.95 -8.04
C ILE A 403 -8.54 1.03 -8.09
N PRO A 404 -8.84 0.38 -9.23
CA PRO A 404 -9.92 -0.57 -9.35
C PRO A 404 -9.50 -1.98 -8.93
N PHE A 405 -10.35 -2.66 -8.17
CA PHE A 405 -10.27 -4.07 -7.84
C PHE A 405 -11.44 -4.79 -8.52
N HIS A 406 -11.16 -5.56 -9.56
CA HIS A 406 -12.19 -6.28 -10.32
C HIS A 406 -12.32 -7.71 -9.85
N TYR A 407 -13.55 -8.24 -9.80
CA TYR A 407 -13.69 -9.68 -9.67
C TYR A 407 -13.33 -10.38 -10.98
N LYS A 408 -13.99 -10.03 -12.09
CA LYS A 408 -13.67 -10.58 -13.40
C LYS A 408 -13.72 -9.51 -14.48
N TRP A 409 -12.55 -9.16 -15.01
CA TRP A 409 -12.45 -8.22 -16.12
C TRP A 409 -13.04 -8.79 -17.40
N THR A 410 -13.84 -8.00 -18.12
CA THR A 410 -14.54 -8.38 -19.35
C THR A 410 -13.96 -7.73 -20.61
N GLY A 411 -12.85 -7.00 -20.51
CA GLY A 411 -12.30 -6.19 -21.60
C GLY A 411 -12.97 -4.81 -21.73
N THR A 412 -13.85 -4.46 -20.80
CA THR A 412 -14.56 -3.17 -20.75
C THR A 412 -14.63 -2.70 -19.30
N PRO A 413 -14.86 -1.41 -19.03
CA PRO A 413 -15.01 -0.89 -17.66
C PRO A 413 -16.32 -1.35 -16.96
N PHE A 414 -16.93 -2.41 -17.46
CA PHE A 414 -18.14 -3.04 -16.92
C PHE A 414 -17.83 -4.51 -16.58
N PRO A 415 -17.10 -4.80 -15.49
CA PRO A 415 -16.71 -6.14 -15.11
C PRO A 415 -17.92 -6.98 -14.62
N MET A 416 -17.69 -8.26 -14.41
CA MET A 416 -18.68 -9.22 -13.91
C MET A 416 -18.42 -9.52 -12.44
N SER A 417 -19.48 -9.58 -11.61
CA SER A 417 -19.39 -9.94 -10.19
C SER A 417 -19.35 -11.46 -9.99
N ALA A 418 -18.94 -11.88 -8.77
CA ALA A 418 -19.01 -13.27 -8.36
C ALA A 418 -20.46 -13.72 -8.17
N VAL A 419 -21.32 -12.82 -7.72
CA VAL A 419 -22.69 -13.09 -7.30
C VAL A 419 -23.66 -13.15 -8.49
N SER A 420 -23.47 -12.32 -9.52
CA SER A 420 -24.45 -12.24 -10.63
C SER A 420 -24.79 -13.58 -11.30
N PRO A 421 -23.87 -14.53 -11.52
CA PRO A 421 -24.23 -15.84 -12.07
C PRO A 421 -24.97 -16.75 -11.08
N LEU A 422 -24.94 -16.45 -9.77
CA LEU A 422 -25.60 -17.25 -8.73
C LEU A 422 -27.07 -16.86 -8.52
N VAL A 423 -27.45 -15.63 -8.88
CA VAL A 423 -28.79 -15.09 -8.66
C VAL A 423 -29.89 -16.00 -9.24
N GLY A 424 -29.70 -16.50 -10.45
CA GLY A 424 -30.66 -17.40 -11.09
C GLY A 424 -30.91 -18.71 -10.31
N LYS A 425 -29.84 -19.33 -9.84
CA LYS A 425 -29.92 -20.57 -9.04
C LYS A 425 -30.44 -20.29 -7.63
N GLN A 426 -30.12 -19.17 -7.04
CA GLN A 426 -30.70 -18.76 -5.76
C GLN A 426 -32.23 -18.60 -5.85
N ARG A 427 -32.73 -17.97 -6.92
CA ARG A 427 -34.17 -17.85 -7.16
C ARG A 427 -34.85 -19.21 -7.34
N GLU A 428 -34.23 -20.12 -8.06
CA GLU A 428 -34.74 -21.49 -8.26
C GLU A 428 -34.87 -22.26 -6.92
N ILE A 429 -33.83 -22.15 -6.07
CA ILE A 429 -33.81 -22.75 -4.74
C ILE A 429 -34.92 -22.17 -3.86
N ASN A 430 -35.02 -20.82 -3.79
CA ASN A 430 -36.04 -20.14 -2.99
C ASN A 430 -37.45 -20.56 -3.41
N LYS A 431 -37.75 -20.52 -4.71
CA LYS A 431 -39.06 -20.93 -5.24
C LYS A 431 -39.37 -22.39 -4.90
N SER A 432 -38.40 -23.27 -5.02
CA SER A 432 -38.58 -24.69 -4.68
C SER A 432 -38.87 -24.87 -3.19
N HIS A 433 -38.14 -24.15 -2.31
CA HIS A 433 -38.41 -24.19 -0.88
C HIS A 433 -39.78 -23.60 -0.51
N GLN A 434 -40.19 -22.49 -1.11
CA GLN A 434 -41.51 -21.89 -0.88
C GLN A 434 -42.62 -22.84 -1.25
N ILE A 435 -42.51 -23.52 -2.42
CA ILE A 435 -43.50 -24.53 -2.86
C ILE A 435 -43.51 -25.72 -1.90
N MET A 436 -42.34 -26.21 -1.44
CA MET A 436 -42.28 -27.34 -0.51
C MET A 436 -42.95 -26.99 0.82
N VAL A 437 -42.68 -25.82 1.38
CA VAL A 437 -43.29 -25.39 2.66
C VAL A 437 -44.78 -25.13 2.49
N HIS A 438 -45.20 -24.48 1.40
CA HIS A 438 -46.64 -24.29 1.09
C HIS A 438 -47.36 -25.63 0.98
N ASN A 439 -46.81 -26.59 0.23
CA ASN A 439 -47.40 -27.92 0.12
C ASN A 439 -47.48 -28.66 1.46
N ALA A 440 -46.43 -28.58 2.30
CA ALA A 440 -46.43 -29.13 3.64
C ALA A 440 -47.51 -28.47 4.52
N SER A 441 -47.67 -27.15 4.43
CA SER A 441 -48.74 -26.41 5.10
C SER A 441 -50.14 -26.86 4.64
N LEU A 442 -50.37 -27.03 3.32
CA LEU A 442 -51.61 -27.58 2.78
C LEU A 442 -51.81 -29.01 3.21
N GLY A 443 -50.75 -29.81 3.38
CA GLY A 443 -50.82 -31.18 3.85
C GLY A 443 -51.24 -31.30 5.31
N SER A 444 -50.91 -30.30 6.13
CA SER A 444 -51.31 -30.22 7.53
C SER A 444 -52.72 -29.65 7.73
N SER A 445 -53.22 -28.89 6.75
CA SER A 445 -54.55 -28.25 6.78
C SER A 445 -55.53 -29.06 5.93
N LEU A 446 -56.32 -29.89 6.57
CA LEU A 446 -57.37 -30.69 5.87
C LEU A 446 -58.40 -29.77 5.22
N ARG A 447 -58.58 -29.89 3.91
CA ARG A 447 -59.66 -29.25 3.17
C ARG A 447 -60.86 -30.20 3.16
N TRP A 448 -62.03 -29.69 3.47
CA TRP A 448 -63.25 -30.48 3.52
C TRP A 448 -64.18 -30.08 2.38
N MET A 449 -64.69 -31.09 1.65
CA MET A 449 -65.71 -30.92 0.64
C MET A 449 -66.99 -31.35 1.25
N HIS A 450 -68.00 -30.49 1.30
CA HIS A 450 -69.29 -30.76 1.90
C HIS A 450 -70.42 -30.21 1.04
N GLU A 451 -71.58 -30.81 1.16
CA GLU A 451 -72.82 -30.27 0.57
C GLU A 451 -73.27 -29.03 1.34
N GLU A 452 -73.78 -28.03 0.63
CA GLU A 452 -74.23 -26.78 1.23
C GLU A 452 -75.39 -27.12 2.26
N GLY A 453 -75.20 -26.61 3.48
CA GLY A 453 -76.12 -26.86 4.58
C GLY A 453 -75.93 -28.20 5.31
N SER A 454 -74.95 -29.05 4.96
CA SER A 454 -74.70 -30.36 5.63
C SER A 454 -74.03 -30.24 7.00
N ILE A 455 -73.32 -29.14 7.23
CA ILE A 455 -72.52 -28.85 8.44
C ILE A 455 -72.85 -27.47 8.99
N ASP A 456 -72.45 -27.23 10.25
CA ASP A 456 -72.44 -25.92 10.83
C ASP A 456 -71.04 -25.28 10.50
N MET A 457 -71.06 -24.30 9.59
CA MET A 457 -69.86 -23.68 9.07
C MET A 457 -68.97 -23.05 10.16
N ASP A 458 -69.58 -22.28 11.08
CA ASP A 458 -68.89 -21.57 12.14
C ASP A 458 -68.17 -22.51 13.13
N TYR A 459 -68.83 -23.65 13.41
CA TYR A 459 -68.24 -24.68 14.27
C TYR A 459 -67.11 -25.45 13.57
N TRP A 460 -67.34 -25.87 12.31
CA TRP A 460 -66.38 -26.63 11.54
C TRP A 460 -65.15 -25.79 11.20
N GLU A 461 -65.26 -24.53 10.85
CA GLU A 461 -64.19 -23.63 10.61
C GLU A 461 -63.26 -23.46 11.82
N LYS A 462 -63.86 -23.36 13.02
CA LYS A 462 -63.15 -23.18 14.27
C LYS A 462 -62.46 -24.43 14.81
N TYR A 463 -63.06 -25.61 14.60
CA TYR A 463 -62.65 -26.84 15.28
C TYR A 463 -62.21 -27.97 14.33
N SER A 464 -62.31 -27.85 13.02
CA SER A 464 -61.96 -28.92 12.07
C SER A 464 -60.49 -29.31 12.08
N SER A 465 -59.59 -28.40 12.52
CA SER A 465 -58.18 -28.65 12.67
C SER A 465 -57.70 -28.93 14.11
N SER A 466 -58.68 -28.96 15.08
CA SER A 466 -58.31 -29.17 16.48
C SER A 466 -58.21 -30.70 16.77
N PRO A 467 -57.08 -31.15 17.42
CA PRO A 467 -56.89 -32.55 17.75
C PRO A 467 -58.02 -33.07 18.68
N GLY A 468 -58.69 -34.16 18.29
CA GLY A 468 -59.72 -34.77 19.09
C GLY A 468 -61.08 -34.07 19.06
N ALA A 469 -61.30 -33.09 18.20
CA ALA A 469 -62.58 -32.41 18.06
C ALA A 469 -63.68 -33.35 17.54
N LEU A 470 -64.85 -33.31 18.15
CA LEU A 470 -66.04 -33.96 17.66
C LEU A 470 -66.81 -33.03 16.71
N LEU A 471 -66.81 -33.36 15.42
CA LEU A 471 -67.39 -32.54 14.37
C LEU A 471 -68.80 -32.99 14.06
N PRO A 472 -69.86 -32.25 14.44
CA PRO A 472 -71.24 -32.63 14.20
C PRO A 472 -71.65 -32.47 12.74
N ILE A 473 -72.46 -33.42 12.24
CA ILE A 473 -73.01 -33.40 10.89
C ILE A 473 -74.54 -33.40 11.07
N ARG A 474 -75.26 -32.69 10.21
CA ARG A 474 -76.74 -32.69 10.25
C ARG A 474 -77.32 -34.07 9.93
N PRO A 475 -78.36 -34.52 10.64
CA PRO A 475 -78.97 -35.85 10.39
C PRO A 475 -79.44 -35.97 8.94
N GLY A 476 -79.01 -37.05 8.26
CA GLY A 476 -79.40 -37.33 6.88
C GLY A 476 -78.51 -36.63 5.79
N ALA A 477 -77.56 -35.81 6.16
CA ALA A 477 -76.62 -35.18 5.21
C ALA A 477 -75.40 -36.08 4.92
N THR A 478 -74.86 -35.94 3.72
CA THR A 478 -73.61 -36.65 3.30
C THR A 478 -72.43 -36.21 4.15
N PRO A 479 -71.62 -37.13 4.72
CA PRO A 479 -70.47 -36.78 5.50
C PRO A 479 -69.47 -35.99 4.65
N PRO A 480 -68.86 -34.89 5.18
CA PRO A 480 -67.81 -34.17 4.51
C PRO A 480 -66.64 -35.10 4.22
N THR A 481 -66.09 -34.99 3.01
CA THR A 481 -64.89 -35.73 2.59
C THR A 481 -63.65 -34.86 2.65
N ALA A 482 -62.62 -35.37 3.32
CA ALA A 482 -61.34 -34.70 3.35
C ALA A 482 -60.70 -34.79 1.96
N VAL A 483 -60.35 -33.65 1.39
CA VAL A 483 -59.57 -33.57 0.15
C VAL A 483 -58.10 -33.62 0.51
N GLN A 484 -57.48 -34.74 0.22
CA GLN A 484 -56.05 -34.87 0.44
C GLN A 484 -55.30 -34.03 -0.59
N PRO A 485 -54.31 -33.22 -0.18
CA PRO A 485 -53.45 -32.51 -1.12
C PRO A 485 -52.67 -33.52 -1.96
N ALA A 486 -52.40 -33.15 -3.21
CA ALA A 486 -51.54 -33.97 -4.07
C ALA A 486 -50.14 -34.13 -3.44
N PRO A 487 -49.55 -35.33 -3.45
CA PRO A 487 -48.24 -35.54 -2.88
C PRO A 487 -47.21 -34.69 -3.64
N LEU A 488 -46.33 -34.03 -2.91
CA LEU A 488 -45.24 -33.24 -3.49
C LEU A 488 -44.30 -34.15 -4.30
N SER A 489 -44.01 -33.75 -5.52
CA SER A 489 -43.06 -34.48 -6.35
C SER A 489 -41.65 -34.46 -5.74
N ASN A 490 -40.97 -35.63 -5.68
CA ASN A 490 -39.57 -35.73 -5.26
C ASN A 490 -38.63 -34.90 -6.12
N ALA A 491 -39.06 -34.43 -7.29
CA ALA A 491 -38.32 -33.56 -8.17
C ALA A 491 -37.89 -32.23 -7.45
N PHE A 492 -38.71 -31.67 -6.57
CA PHE A 492 -38.37 -30.46 -5.85
C PHE A 492 -37.17 -30.64 -4.91
N PHE A 493 -37.09 -31.79 -4.22
CA PHE A 493 -35.93 -32.13 -3.38
C PHE A 493 -34.68 -32.30 -4.22
N SER A 494 -34.78 -32.95 -5.39
CA SER A 494 -33.67 -33.11 -6.33
C SER A 494 -33.21 -31.79 -6.88
N ILE A 495 -34.10 -30.86 -7.23
CA ILE A 495 -33.78 -29.51 -7.72
C ILE A 495 -33.00 -28.73 -6.66
N VAL A 496 -33.44 -28.79 -5.39
CA VAL A 496 -32.73 -28.10 -4.30
C VAL A 496 -31.32 -28.67 -4.09
N GLN A 497 -31.19 -30.01 -4.10
CA GLN A 497 -29.87 -30.64 -3.95
C GLN A 497 -28.94 -30.34 -5.13
N GLN A 498 -29.45 -30.44 -6.36
CA GLN A 498 -28.70 -30.09 -7.54
C GLN A 498 -28.35 -28.59 -7.56
N GLY A 499 -29.30 -27.72 -7.17
CA GLY A 499 -29.09 -26.29 -7.07
C GLY A 499 -27.93 -25.90 -6.11
N LYS A 500 -27.83 -26.63 -4.97
CA LYS A 500 -26.71 -26.46 -4.04
C LYS A 500 -25.36 -26.79 -4.72
N GLY A 501 -25.29 -27.96 -5.37
CA GLY A 501 -24.08 -28.37 -6.09
C GLY A 501 -23.71 -27.42 -7.25
N ASP A 502 -24.72 -26.93 -7.98
CA ASP A 502 -24.51 -25.94 -9.05
C ASP A 502 -23.97 -24.63 -8.50
N MET A 503 -24.46 -24.17 -7.33
CA MET A 503 -23.94 -22.95 -6.69
C MET A 503 -22.49 -23.13 -6.24
N GLU A 504 -22.13 -24.23 -5.60
CA GLU A 504 -20.75 -24.55 -5.23
C GLU A 504 -19.84 -24.60 -6.46
N TYR A 505 -20.28 -25.26 -7.54
CA TYR A 505 -19.52 -25.33 -8.78
C TYR A 505 -19.32 -23.96 -9.43
N LEU A 506 -20.36 -23.12 -9.51
CA LEU A 506 -20.30 -21.79 -10.10
C LEU A 506 -19.41 -20.85 -9.27
N ALA A 507 -19.58 -20.87 -7.95
CA ALA A 507 -18.80 -20.06 -7.04
C ALA A 507 -17.33 -20.53 -6.95
N GLY A 508 -17.09 -21.85 -7.09
CA GLY A 508 -15.81 -22.48 -6.83
C GLY A 508 -15.48 -22.58 -5.34
N ILE A 509 -16.51 -22.46 -4.49
CA ILE A 509 -16.43 -22.62 -3.04
C ILE A 509 -17.17 -23.90 -2.70
N TYR A 510 -16.44 -24.90 -2.24
CA TYR A 510 -16.98 -26.22 -1.91
C TYR A 510 -17.24 -26.35 -0.41
N SER A 511 -18.12 -27.26 -0.03
CA SER A 511 -18.47 -27.54 1.37
C SER A 511 -17.25 -27.93 2.22
N SER A 512 -16.25 -28.60 1.62
CA SER A 512 -14.97 -28.91 2.29
C SER A 512 -14.21 -27.66 2.75
N MET A 513 -14.25 -26.56 1.98
CA MET A 513 -13.63 -25.28 2.36
C MET A 513 -14.39 -24.59 3.49
N GLN A 514 -15.65 -24.93 3.71
CA GLN A 514 -16.51 -24.42 4.80
C GLN A 514 -16.41 -25.29 6.08
N GLY A 515 -15.53 -26.29 6.09
CA GLY A 515 -15.30 -27.15 7.27
C GLY A 515 -16.21 -28.38 7.33
N ASP A 516 -16.98 -28.68 6.28
CA ASP A 516 -17.78 -29.92 6.20
C ASP A 516 -16.86 -31.06 5.77
N THR A 517 -16.39 -31.82 6.77
CA THR A 517 -15.55 -33.02 6.57
C THR A 517 -16.42 -34.29 6.63
N THR A 518 -17.02 -34.64 5.51
CA THR A 518 -17.83 -35.84 5.37
C THR A 518 -17.01 -37.14 5.31
N GLN A 519 -15.68 -37.05 5.16
CA GLN A 519 -14.79 -38.23 5.05
C GLN A 519 -13.87 -38.35 6.27
N GLN A 520 -14.17 -39.29 7.13
CA GLN A 520 -13.49 -39.55 8.41
C GLN A 520 -12.04 -40.14 8.30
N HIS A 521 -11.46 -40.28 7.11
CA HIS A 521 -10.19 -41.00 6.92
C HIS A 521 -9.11 -40.25 6.14
N GLU A 522 -9.21 -38.94 5.98
CA GLU A 522 -8.20 -38.19 5.27
C GLU A 522 -6.98 -37.84 6.16
N THR A 523 -5.79 -38.03 5.61
CA THR A 523 -4.58 -37.59 6.28
C THR A 523 -4.47 -36.06 6.24
N PHE A 524 -3.82 -35.46 7.23
CA PHE A 524 -3.57 -34.01 7.27
C PHE A 524 -2.99 -33.45 5.95
N ARG A 525 -2.06 -34.19 5.31
CA ARG A 525 -1.53 -33.83 3.99
C ARG A 525 -2.57 -33.92 2.87
N GLY A 526 -3.49 -34.87 2.94
CA GLY A 526 -4.60 -34.98 1.98
C GLY A 526 -5.55 -33.80 2.10
N MET A 527 -5.90 -33.37 3.32
CA MET A 527 -6.72 -32.19 3.57
C MET A 527 -6.06 -30.90 3.08
N LEU A 528 -4.76 -30.72 3.29
CA LEU A 528 -4.01 -29.60 2.78
C LEU A 528 -3.99 -29.56 1.24
N ALA A 529 -3.82 -30.70 0.58
CA ALA A 529 -3.87 -30.78 -0.87
C ALA A 529 -5.25 -30.45 -1.42
N MET A 530 -6.35 -30.88 -0.76
CA MET A 530 -7.71 -30.54 -1.16
C MET A 530 -7.99 -29.05 -0.99
N ASP A 531 -7.55 -28.44 0.11
CA ASP A 531 -7.66 -26.99 0.34
C ASP A 531 -6.90 -26.20 -0.76
N GLU A 532 -5.69 -26.66 -1.11
CA GLU A 532 -4.95 -26.06 -2.21
C GLU A 532 -5.66 -26.18 -3.55
N TYR A 533 -6.27 -27.34 -3.85
CA TYR A 533 -7.05 -27.52 -5.08
C TYR A 533 -8.30 -26.63 -5.08
N GLY A 534 -9.00 -26.50 -3.97
CA GLY A 534 -10.18 -25.64 -3.82
C GLY A 534 -9.84 -24.18 -4.03
N THR A 535 -8.74 -23.71 -3.49
CA THR A 535 -8.33 -22.29 -3.54
C THR A 535 -7.71 -21.85 -4.87
N ARG A 536 -7.48 -22.75 -5.84
CA ARG A 536 -6.83 -22.39 -7.13
C ARG A 536 -7.52 -21.26 -7.88
N ARG A 537 -8.86 -21.26 -7.94
CA ARG A 537 -9.62 -20.21 -8.63
C ARG A 537 -9.46 -18.86 -7.92
N ILE A 538 -9.40 -18.88 -6.60
CA ILE A 538 -9.20 -17.69 -5.77
C ILE A 538 -7.76 -17.17 -5.97
N LYS A 539 -6.76 -18.07 -5.93
CA LYS A 539 -5.35 -17.70 -6.21
C LYS A 539 -5.20 -17.08 -7.60
N GLN A 540 -5.87 -17.66 -8.62
CA GLN A 540 -5.88 -17.11 -9.96
C GLN A 540 -6.49 -15.70 -9.99
N TRP A 541 -7.60 -15.47 -9.32
CA TRP A 541 -8.22 -14.15 -9.20
C TRP A 541 -7.28 -13.16 -8.51
N MET A 542 -6.67 -13.55 -7.40
CA MET A 542 -5.69 -12.74 -6.68
C MET A 542 -4.53 -12.32 -7.58
N GLN A 543 -3.88 -13.27 -8.24
CA GLN A 543 -2.71 -13.02 -9.09
C GLN A 543 -3.00 -12.17 -10.32
N HIS A 544 -4.17 -12.34 -10.96
CA HIS A 544 -4.46 -11.68 -12.23
C HIS A 544 -5.24 -10.38 -12.10
N SER A 545 -5.96 -10.18 -11.00
CA SER A 545 -6.79 -9.00 -10.79
C SER A 545 -6.33 -8.15 -9.60
N ILE A 546 -6.13 -8.76 -8.44
CA ILE A 546 -5.88 -8.03 -7.21
C ILE A 546 -4.41 -7.57 -7.10
N GLU A 547 -3.44 -8.45 -7.34
CA GLU A 547 -2.01 -8.10 -7.24
C GLU A 547 -1.59 -6.97 -8.20
N PRO A 548 -2.03 -6.93 -9.47
CA PRO A 548 -1.74 -5.79 -10.33
C PRO A 548 -2.28 -4.46 -9.79
N ALA A 549 -3.50 -4.47 -9.21
CA ALA A 549 -4.10 -3.31 -8.59
C ALA A 549 -3.32 -2.84 -7.35
N LEU A 550 -2.95 -3.77 -6.47
CA LEU A 550 -2.11 -3.48 -5.30
C LEU A 550 -0.71 -2.98 -5.69
N ARG A 551 -0.12 -3.51 -6.77
CA ARG A 551 1.15 -3.01 -7.31
C ARG A 551 1.04 -1.57 -7.79
N GLN A 552 -0.06 -1.24 -8.48
CA GLN A 552 -0.32 0.15 -8.88
C GLN A 552 -0.54 1.03 -7.67
N MET A 553 -1.24 0.53 -6.65
CA MET A 553 -1.43 1.24 -5.38
C MET A 553 -0.10 1.58 -4.71
N GLY A 554 0.81 0.61 -4.59
CA GLY A 554 2.15 0.86 -4.02
C GLY A 554 2.93 1.93 -4.79
N ARG A 555 2.85 1.93 -6.13
CA ARG A 555 3.46 2.99 -6.96
C ARG A 555 2.81 4.35 -6.72
N LEU A 556 1.50 4.40 -6.60
CA LEU A 556 0.81 5.65 -6.30
C LEU A 556 1.12 6.16 -4.89
N VAL A 557 1.16 5.28 -3.89
CA VAL A 557 1.60 5.63 -2.53
C VAL A 557 2.99 6.25 -2.55
N MET A 558 3.93 5.66 -3.30
CA MET A 558 5.28 6.23 -3.51
C MET A 558 5.20 7.64 -4.14
N GLN A 559 4.46 7.78 -5.24
CA GLN A 559 4.36 9.04 -5.98
C GLN A 559 3.73 10.14 -5.14
N PHE A 560 2.66 9.83 -4.42
CA PHE A 560 2.00 10.78 -3.52
C PHE A 560 2.88 11.15 -2.33
N SER A 561 3.49 10.16 -1.66
CA SER A 561 4.35 10.43 -0.51
C SER A 561 5.59 11.24 -0.89
N GLN A 562 6.20 11.00 -2.05
CA GLN A 562 7.31 11.82 -2.56
C GLN A 562 6.90 13.26 -2.87
N SER A 563 5.64 13.47 -3.28
CA SER A 563 5.13 14.80 -3.60
C SER A 563 4.72 15.60 -2.35
N VAL A 564 4.19 14.91 -1.34
CA VAL A 564 3.67 15.51 -0.10
C VAL A 564 4.78 15.66 0.95
N TYR A 565 5.53 14.60 1.19
CA TYR A 565 6.56 14.59 2.23
C TYR A 565 7.88 15.17 1.73
N THR A 566 7.90 16.47 1.50
CA THR A 566 9.09 17.21 1.05
C THR A 566 9.91 17.79 2.20
N ALA A 567 9.31 18.02 3.36
CA ALA A 567 9.94 18.47 4.59
C ALA A 567 10.46 17.29 5.43
N ASN A 568 11.20 17.60 6.51
CA ASN A 568 11.58 16.58 7.49
C ASN A 568 10.31 15.98 8.11
N LYS A 569 10.17 14.67 8.04
CA LYS A 569 9.06 13.94 8.62
C LYS A 569 9.54 12.77 9.45
N ARG A 570 8.99 12.67 10.66
CA ARG A 570 9.17 11.54 11.58
C ARG A 570 7.89 10.73 11.62
N PHE A 571 7.98 9.43 11.46
CA PHE A 571 6.84 8.53 11.56
C PHE A 571 7.19 7.28 12.36
N ARG A 572 6.17 6.66 12.94
CA ARG A 572 6.32 5.45 13.75
C ARG A 572 6.31 4.21 12.87
N ILE A 573 7.21 3.28 13.14
CA ILE A 573 7.23 1.95 12.52
C ILE A 573 6.11 1.11 13.15
N ILE A 574 5.13 0.71 12.35
CA ILE A 574 3.94 -0.02 12.83
C ILE A 574 4.29 -1.48 13.19
N GLN A 575 5.15 -2.11 12.40
CA GLN A 575 5.59 -3.48 12.64
C GLN A 575 7.11 -3.56 12.71
N PRO A 576 7.72 -3.09 13.82
CA PRO A 576 9.16 -3.21 13.98
C PRO A 576 9.56 -4.68 13.99
N SER A 577 10.64 -5.05 13.29
CA SER A 577 11.17 -6.40 13.40
C SER A 577 11.63 -6.65 14.85
N ALA A 578 11.59 -7.90 15.30
CA ALA A 578 11.98 -8.27 16.67
C ALA A 578 13.43 -7.86 17.04
N LEU A 579 14.25 -7.56 16.01
CA LEU A 579 15.64 -7.15 16.12
C LEU A 579 15.85 -5.64 15.99
N GLN A 580 14.83 -4.89 15.60
CA GLN A 580 14.91 -3.43 15.42
C GLN A 580 14.72 -2.71 16.75
N GLU A 581 15.74 -1.95 17.18
CA GLU A 581 15.64 -1.08 18.36
C GLU A 581 14.91 0.22 18.06
N GLN A 582 15.00 0.70 16.81
CA GLN A 582 14.36 1.94 16.37
C GLN A 582 12.86 1.69 16.15
N ARG A 583 12.02 2.47 16.83
CA ARG A 583 10.57 2.46 16.69
C ARG A 583 10.04 3.62 15.85
N GLU A 584 10.88 4.59 15.56
CA GLU A 584 10.60 5.77 14.76
C GLU A 584 11.62 5.87 13.66
N GLN A 585 11.20 6.39 12.51
CA GLN A 585 12.03 6.62 11.35
C GLN A 585 11.84 8.03 10.85
N GLU A 586 12.93 8.66 10.41
CA GLU A 586 12.92 10.02 9.88
C GLU A 586 13.36 10.02 8.42
N ILE A 587 12.73 10.88 7.62
CA ILE A 587 13.05 11.13 6.22
C ILE A 587 13.30 12.61 5.99
N ASN A 588 14.04 12.95 4.93
CA ASN A 588 14.37 14.32 4.52
C ASN A 588 15.06 15.14 5.62
N ILE A 589 16.00 14.54 6.34
CA ILE A 589 16.72 15.20 7.45
C ILE A 589 17.61 16.30 6.87
N PRO A 590 17.41 17.58 7.22
CA PRO A 590 18.25 18.66 6.71
C PRO A 590 19.68 18.58 7.26
N LEU A 591 20.66 18.70 6.39
CA LEU A 591 22.06 18.81 6.74
C LEU A 591 22.46 20.28 6.75
N TYR A 592 23.01 20.74 7.86
CA TYR A 592 23.47 22.11 8.04
C TYR A 592 25.00 22.21 7.97
N ASN A 593 25.52 23.30 7.40
CA ASN A 593 26.92 23.61 7.49
C ASN A 593 27.25 24.26 8.87
N ASP A 594 28.52 24.51 9.14
CA ASP A 594 28.95 25.15 10.38
C ASP A 594 28.41 26.58 10.56
N MET A 595 27.88 27.18 9.51
CA MET A 595 27.20 28.48 9.50
C MET A 595 25.67 28.39 9.76
N GLY A 596 25.11 27.19 9.86
CA GLY A 596 23.65 26.95 10.06
C GLY A 596 22.84 27.05 8.79
N GLU A 597 23.44 27.07 7.59
CA GLU A 597 22.72 27.03 6.32
C GLU A 597 22.49 25.57 5.88
N ALA A 598 21.31 25.27 5.35
CA ALA A 598 20.99 23.94 4.85
C ALA A 598 21.76 23.68 3.53
N ILE A 599 22.68 22.72 3.54
CA ILE A 599 23.48 22.32 2.36
C ILE A 599 22.75 21.25 1.55
N GLY A 600 21.95 20.41 2.19
CA GLY A 600 21.29 19.27 1.55
C GLY A 600 20.39 18.54 2.52
N LYS A 601 19.90 17.37 2.09
CA LYS A 601 19.09 16.47 2.92
C LYS A 601 19.77 15.11 3.01
N SER A 602 19.84 14.55 4.20
CA SER A 602 20.12 13.13 4.40
C SER A 602 18.81 12.36 4.29
N MET A 603 18.84 11.13 3.76
CA MET A 603 17.62 10.33 3.50
C MET A 603 16.62 11.13 2.67
N ASP A 604 17.08 11.74 1.56
CA ASP A 604 16.23 12.52 0.67
C ASP A 604 15.25 11.63 -0.08
N TYR A 605 14.08 11.45 0.53
CA TYR A 605 13.00 10.59 0.02
C TYR A 605 12.33 11.20 -1.21
N ALA A 606 12.24 12.53 -1.29
CA ALA A 606 11.54 13.23 -2.35
C ALA A 606 12.22 13.10 -3.73
N SER A 607 13.58 13.03 -3.75
CA SER A 607 14.35 12.91 -4.99
C SER A 607 14.80 11.48 -5.33
N ALA A 608 14.69 10.54 -4.40
CA ALA A 608 15.14 9.16 -4.57
C ALA A 608 14.37 8.43 -5.69
N LYS A 609 15.09 7.63 -6.47
CA LYS A 609 14.52 6.82 -7.56
C LYS A 609 14.56 5.36 -7.19
N PHE A 610 13.37 4.77 -7.04
CA PHE A 610 13.22 3.34 -6.77
C PHE A 610 11.92 2.80 -7.38
N ASP A 611 11.88 1.50 -7.61
CA ASP A 611 10.69 0.78 -8.06
C ASP A 611 10.00 0.10 -6.87
N VAL A 612 8.67 0.01 -6.94
CA VAL A 612 7.86 -0.63 -5.92
C VAL A 612 7.34 -1.98 -6.40
N ALA A 613 7.59 -3.00 -5.62
CA ALA A 613 7.08 -4.35 -5.82
C ALA A 613 6.24 -4.79 -4.61
N ILE A 614 5.29 -5.69 -4.86
CA ILE A 614 4.59 -6.39 -3.79
C ILE A 614 5.48 -7.53 -3.31
N VAL A 615 5.56 -7.72 -2.01
CA VAL A 615 6.27 -8.87 -1.43
C VAL A 615 5.57 -10.16 -1.86
N ALA A 616 6.29 -11.03 -2.54
CA ALA A 616 5.74 -12.28 -3.07
C ALA A 616 5.14 -13.13 -1.93
N GLY A 617 3.91 -13.58 -2.12
CA GLY A 617 3.19 -14.40 -1.14
C GLY A 617 2.50 -13.62 -0.01
N SER A 618 2.69 -12.29 0.11
CA SER A 618 2.03 -11.50 1.15
C SER A 618 0.51 -11.45 0.98
N THR A 619 0.01 -11.61 -0.23
CA THR A 619 -1.42 -11.52 -0.57
C THR A 619 -2.10 -12.87 -0.75
N LEU A 620 -1.33 -13.95 -0.98
CA LEU A 620 -1.92 -15.26 -1.23
C LEU A 620 -2.39 -15.92 0.07
N PRO A 621 -3.57 -16.56 0.06
CA PRO A 621 -4.02 -17.33 1.20
C PRO A 621 -3.09 -18.54 1.39
N VAL A 622 -2.30 -18.52 2.45
CA VAL A 622 -1.43 -19.61 2.85
C VAL A 622 -2.05 -20.27 4.07
N ASN A 623 -2.14 -21.60 4.07
CA ASN A 623 -2.51 -22.31 5.28
C ASN A 623 -1.37 -22.13 6.31
N ARG A 624 -1.61 -21.30 7.31
CA ARG A 624 -0.61 -20.89 8.30
C ARG A 624 -0.01 -22.08 9.06
N TRP A 625 -0.81 -23.11 9.31
CA TRP A 625 -0.33 -24.33 9.95
C TRP A 625 0.61 -25.13 9.06
N ALA A 626 0.30 -25.22 7.75
CA ALA A 626 1.18 -25.88 6.79
C ALA A 626 2.51 -25.14 6.65
N TYR A 627 2.44 -23.81 6.56
CA TYR A 627 3.63 -22.96 6.49
C TYR A 627 4.50 -23.05 7.73
N LEU A 628 3.91 -23.06 8.93
CA LEU A 628 4.65 -23.26 10.19
C LEU A 628 5.28 -24.64 10.28
N GLU A 629 4.61 -25.67 9.77
CA GLU A 629 5.16 -27.04 9.75
C GLU A 629 6.32 -27.16 8.77
N GLU A 630 6.23 -26.52 7.62
CA GLU A 630 7.32 -26.44 6.63
C GLU A 630 8.50 -25.65 7.18
N LEU A 631 8.27 -24.51 7.84
CA LEU A 631 9.31 -23.75 8.52
C LEU A 631 10.00 -24.56 9.62
N LYS A 632 9.25 -25.36 10.39
CA LYS A 632 9.83 -26.27 11.39
C LYS A 632 10.71 -27.33 10.75
N GLN A 633 10.32 -27.89 9.61
CA GLN A 633 11.13 -28.85 8.86
C GLN A 633 12.41 -28.19 8.33
N LEU A 634 12.31 -26.98 7.76
CA LEU A 634 13.47 -26.20 7.31
C LEU A 634 14.40 -25.81 8.46
N MET A 635 13.85 -25.53 9.64
CA MET A 635 14.63 -25.29 10.87
C MET A 635 15.40 -26.52 11.30
N GLN A 636 14.79 -27.73 11.23
CA GLN A 636 15.48 -28.98 11.53
C GLN A 636 16.64 -29.29 10.56
N LEU A 637 16.52 -28.82 9.31
CA LEU A 637 17.56 -28.90 8.28
C LEU A 637 18.62 -27.79 8.40
N GLY A 638 18.47 -26.86 9.36
CA GLY A 638 19.38 -25.73 9.55
C GLY A 638 19.35 -24.65 8.49
N VAL A 639 18.33 -24.64 7.64
CA VAL A 639 18.16 -23.65 6.55
C VAL A 639 17.52 -22.35 7.06
N VAL A 640 16.67 -22.47 8.07
CA VAL A 640 15.92 -21.32 8.65
C VAL A 640 16.22 -21.24 10.14
N ASP A 641 16.40 -20.02 10.64
CA ASP A 641 16.64 -19.74 12.05
C ASP A 641 15.34 -19.88 12.87
N ASP A 642 15.47 -20.31 14.11
CA ASP A 642 14.34 -20.42 15.06
C ASP A 642 13.67 -19.07 15.33
N ILE A 643 14.38 -17.93 15.15
CA ILE A 643 13.80 -16.60 15.25
C ILE A 643 12.78 -16.37 14.12
N ALA A 644 13.07 -16.84 12.90
CA ALA A 644 12.15 -16.74 11.77
C ALA A 644 10.89 -17.60 12.00
N VAL A 645 11.04 -18.81 12.52
CA VAL A 645 9.89 -19.66 12.89
C VAL A 645 9.06 -19.01 14.00
N LEU A 646 9.72 -18.41 15.00
CA LEU A 646 9.06 -17.75 16.12
C LEU A 646 8.30 -16.50 15.67
N SER A 647 8.81 -15.74 14.69
CA SER A 647 8.16 -14.54 14.16
C SER A 647 6.80 -14.85 13.53
N GLU A 648 6.65 -16.03 12.95
CA GLU A 648 5.42 -16.49 12.29
C GLU A 648 4.43 -17.17 13.25
N THR A 649 4.79 -17.37 14.53
CA THR A 649 3.88 -17.94 15.54
C THR A 649 2.98 -16.89 16.18
N ASP A 650 1.81 -17.31 16.72
CA ASP A 650 0.85 -16.42 17.43
C ASP A 650 1.16 -16.27 18.94
N LEU A 651 2.38 -16.56 19.35
CA LEU A 651 2.75 -16.45 20.76
C LEU A 651 2.73 -14.98 21.22
N ARG A 652 1.99 -14.67 22.27
CA ARG A 652 1.83 -13.30 22.82
C ARG A 652 3.17 -12.62 23.18
N ASN A 653 4.20 -13.41 23.50
CA ASN A 653 5.53 -12.91 23.91
C ASN A 653 6.63 -13.22 22.90
N LYS A 654 6.29 -13.47 21.62
CA LYS A 654 7.26 -13.84 20.58
C LYS A 654 8.42 -12.85 20.44
N GLU A 655 8.14 -11.56 20.51
CA GLU A 655 9.15 -10.50 20.44
C GLU A 655 10.12 -10.53 21.63
N ALA A 656 9.62 -10.75 22.83
CA ALA A 656 10.46 -10.85 24.00
C ALA A 656 11.36 -12.09 23.97
N ILE A 657 10.86 -13.19 23.42
CA ILE A 657 11.63 -14.44 23.24
C ILE A 657 12.70 -14.24 22.17
N ALA A 658 12.35 -13.66 21.02
CA ALA A 658 13.26 -13.35 19.93
C ALA A 658 14.38 -12.40 20.37
N LYS A 659 14.05 -11.33 21.10
CA LYS A 659 15.03 -10.37 21.65
C LYS A 659 16.00 -11.04 22.62
N ARG A 660 15.53 -11.89 23.52
CA ARG A 660 16.40 -12.63 24.46
C ARG A 660 17.42 -13.50 23.73
N LYS A 661 16.98 -14.21 22.68
CA LYS A 661 17.85 -15.13 21.93
C LYS A 661 18.82 -14.35 21.05
N SER A 662 18.40 -13.31 20.38
CA SER A 662 19.24 -12.42 19.58
C SER A 662 20.31 -11.71 20.44
N LEU A 663 19.95 -11.27 21.63
CA LEU A 663 20.89 -10.64 22.57
C LEU A 663 21.97 -11.61 23.03
N TYR A 664 21.59 -12.89 23.26
CA TYR A 664 22.54 -13.95 23.61
C TYR A 664 23.50 -14.29 22.47
N ALA A 665 22.97 -14.44 21.24
CA ALA A 665 23.78 -14.70 20.04
C ALA A 665 24.74 -13.55 19.72
N ASN A 666 24.27 -12.28 19.84
CA ASN A 666 25.11 -11.10 19.66
C ASN A 666 26.20 -10.97 20.72
N MET A 667 25.93 -11.34 21.99
CA MET A 667 26.95 -11.37 23.04
C MET A 667 27.98 -12.46 22.79
N GLU A 668 27.56 -13.64 22.37
CA GLU A 668 28.44 -14.75 22.05
C GLU A 668 29.34 -14.41 20.84
N SER A 669 28.79 -13.82 19.78
CA SER A 669 29.54 -13.33 18.62
C SER A 669 30.54 -12.24 19.00
N LYS A 670 30.16 -11.26 19.84
CA LYS A 670 31.09 -10.24 20.36
C LYS A 670 32.20 -10.81 21.23
N ILE A 671 31.91 -11.82 22.07
CA ILE A 671 32.88 -12.49 22.90
C ILE A 671 33.89 -13.22 22.00
N ASN A 672 33.43 -14.00 21.03
CA ASN A 672 34.27 -14.72 20.10
C ASN A 672 35.14 -13.76 19.25
N GLY A 673 34.57 -12.67 18.76
CA GLY A 673 35.32 -11.63 18.00
C GLY A 673 36.36 -10.90 18.86
N LEU A 674 36.09 -10.66 20.13
CA LEU A 674 37.04 -10.05 21.06
C LEU A 674 38.17 -11.04 21.42
N GLU A 675 37.86 -12.34 21.56
CA GLU A 675 38.88 -13.37 21.79
C GLU A 675 39.80 -13.53 20.59
N GLU A 676 39.28 -13.49 19.38
CA GLU A 676 40.04 -13.56 18.13
C GLU A 676 40.95 -12.31 17.96
N ALA A 677 40.41 -11.11 18.19
CA ALA A 677 41.18 -9.88 18.17
C ALA A 677 42.28 -9.80 19.25
N VAL A 678 42.07 -10.41 20.40
CA VAL A 678 43.11 -10.51 21.44
C VAL A 678 44.21 -11.49 21.02
N LYS A 679 43.84 -12.62 20.39
CA LYS A 679 44.79 -13.59 19.85
C LYS A 679 45.70 -13.00 18.75
N ASP A 680 45.13 -12.23 17.84
CA ASP A 680 45.85 -11.56 16.77
C ASP A 680 46.82 -10.49 17.32
N LYS A 681 46.38 -9.74 18.33
CA LYS A 681 47.26 -8.76 19.00
C LYS A 681 48.37 -9.42 19.79
N ASP A 682 48.12 -10.54 20.45
CA ASP A 682 49.17 -11.31 21.12
C ASP A 682 50.23 -11.86 20.11
N GLY A 683 49.75 -12.33 18.92
CA GLY A 683 50.61 -12.75 17.81
C GLY A 683 51.49 -11.59 17.23
N THR A 684 50.90 -10.41 17.10
CA THR A 684 51.67 -9.24 16.64
C THR A 684 52.68 -8.74 17.66
N ILE A 685 52.37 -8.81 18.96
CA ILE A 685 53.32 -8.51 20.05
C ILE A 685 54.50 -9.48 20.05
N GLU A 686 54.23 -10.77 19.82
CA GLU A 686 55.26 -11.81 19.78
C GLU A 686 56.17 -11.64 18.56
N THR A 687 55.61 -11.28 17.37
CA THR A 687 56.39 -11.01 16.16
C THR A 687 57.23 -9.75 16.30
N LEU A 688 56.72 -8.68 16.87
CA LEU A 688 57.45 -7.46 17.17
C LEU A 688 58.57 -7.67 18.21
N SER A 689 58.30 -8.52 19.22
CA SER A 689 59.32 -8.89 20.20
C SER A 689 60.48 -9.68 19.56
N ARG A 690 60.20 -10.62 18.66
CA ARG A 690 61.18 -11.36 17.88
C ARG A 690 61.99 -10.46 16.94
N GLN A 691 61.36 -9.47 16.27
CA GLN A 691 62.06 -8.52 15.43
C GLN A 691 62.98 -7.58 16.22
N LEU A 692 62.60 -7.15 17.42
CA LEU A 692 63.42 -6.34 18.33
C LEU A 692 64.66 -7.09 18.81
N VAL A 693 64.55 -8.40 19.10
CA VAL A 693 65.67 -9.26 19.47
C VAL A 693 66.64 -9.49 18.30
N GLN A 694 66.13 -9.64 17.07
CA GLN A 694 66.94 -9.82 15.85
C GLN A 694 67.69 -8.55 15.44
N ALA A 695 67.17 -7.34 15.71
CA ALA A 695 67.77 -6.07 15.33
C ALA A 695 68.98 -5.67 16.19
N GLY A 696 69.37 -6.40 17.22
CA GLY A 696 70.64 -6.23 17.98
C GLY A 696 70.74 -4.94 18.78
N ILE A 697 69.64 -4.27 19.06
CA ILE A 697 69.64 -2.95 19.73
C ILE A 697 69.58 -3.14 21.26
N ARG A 698 70.73 -3.57 21.87
CA ARG A 698 70.84 -3.76 23.29
C ARG A 698 70.62 -2.54 24.19
N ASN A 699 70.84 -1.33 23.69
CA ASN A 699 70.73 -0.11 24.50
C ASN A 699 69.33 0.60 24.42
N LYS A 700 68.47 0.22 23.50
CA LYS A 700 67.06 0.63 23.49
C LYS A 700 66.09 -0.41 24.12
N GLN A 701 66.63 -1.58 24.49
CA GLN A 701 65.84 -2.69 25.05
C GLN A 701 65.19 -2.33 26.39
N MET A 702 65.80 -1.48 27.21
CA MET A 702 65.16 -1.15 28.51
C MET A 702 63.98 -0.19 28.33
N GLN A 703 64.05 0.76 27.40
CA GLN A 703 62.92 1.67 27.14
C GLN A 703 61.79 1.00 26.33
N GLY A 704 62.14 0.19 25.33
CA GLY A 704 61.15 -0.55 24.55
C GLY A 704 60.51 -1.70 25.34
N ALA A 705 61.27 -2.35 26.25
CA ALA A 705 60.70 -3.35 27.16
C ALA A 705 59.71 -2.73 28.19
N MET A 706 60.05 -1.54 28.71
CA MET A 706 59.13 -0.79 29.57
C MET A 706 57.87 -0.31 28.82
N GLU A 707 57.99 0.16 27.57
CA GLU A 707 56.80 0.49 26.74
C GLU A 707 55.95 -0.73 26.36
N LEU A 708 56.58 -1.87 26.03
CA LEU A 708 55.92 -3.12 25.75
C LEU A 708 55.23 -3.72 27.02
N GLU A 709 55.87 -3.55 28.16
CA GLU A 709 55.29 -4.01 29.44
C GLU A 709 54.14 -3.09 29.88
N LYS A 710 54.25 -1.79 29.61
CA LYS A 710 53.17 -0.82 29.81
C LYS A 710 52.00 -1.10 28.87
N ASN A 711 52.27 -1.35 27.58
CA ASN A 711 51.24 -1.74 26.61
C ASN A 711 50.63 -3.10 26.92
N LYS A 712 51.39 -4.09 27.40
CA LYS A 712 50.88 -5.34 27.91
C LYS A 712 50.03 -5.15 29.17
N GLN A 713 50.36 -4.22 30.03
CA GLN A 713 49.61 -3.89 31.24
C GLN A 713 48.32 -3.15 30.87
N ASP A 714 48.37 -2.26 29.89
CA ASP A 714 47.19 -1.53 29.36
C ASP A 714 46.24 -2.47 28.62
N ILE A 715 46.75 -3.44 27.84
CA ILE A 715 45.93 -4.49 27.20
C ILE A 715 45.36 -5.48 28.23
N LYS A 716 46.13 -5.84 29.27
CA LYS A 716 45.62 -6.67 30.36
C LYS A 716 44.58 -5.96 31.20
N SER A 717 44.74 -4.67 31.46
CA SER A 717 43.74 -3.86 32.16
C SER A 717 42.48 -3.67 31.31
N ALA A 718 42.59 -3.39 29.99
CA ALA A 718 41.49 -3.33 29.06
C ALA A 718 40.74 -4.70 28.93
N ARG A 719 41.52 -5.80 28.88
CA ARG A 719 40.95 -7.14 28.88
C ARG A 719 40.24 -7.46 30.21
N GLN A 720 40.79 -7.03 31.34
CA GLN A 720 40.20 -7.23 32.65
C GLN A 720 38.94 -6.38 32.86
N THR A 721 38.91 -5.19 32.29
CA THR A 721 37.74 -4.27 32.26
C THR A 721 36.64 -4.88 31.39
N SER A 722 36.96 -5.32 30.17
CA SER A 722 35.98 -5.93 29.26
C SER A 722 35.46 -7.31 29.80
N LEU A 723 36.31 -8.09 30.48
CA LEU A 723 35.89 -9.33 31.16
C LEU A 723 35.05 -9.05 32.41
N ASN A 724 35.27 -7.94 33.10
CA ASN A 724 34.46 -7.51 34.23
C ASN A 724 33.11 -6.97 33.77
N ASP A 725 33.07 -6.22 32.64
CA ASP A 725 31.84 -5.75 32.04
C ASP A 725 31.00 -6.92 31.53
N THR A 726 31.61 -7.89 30.82
CA THR A 726 30.90 -9.10 30.38
C THR A 726 30.45 -9.97 31.55
N ARG A 727 31.22 -10.03 32.65
CA ARG A 727 30.79 -10.75 33.89
C ARG A 727 29.68 -9.98 34.62
N ALA A 728 29.69 -8.65 34.59
CA ALA A 728 28.61 -7.83 35.12
C ALA A 728 27.33 -8.03 34.33
N GLU A 729 27.44 -8.03 32.99
CA GLU A 729 26.30 -8.30 32.09
C GLU A 729 25.77 -9.73 32.24
N GLN A 730 26.64 -10.74 32.37
CA GLN A 730 26.23 -12.12 32.67
C GLN A 730 25.58 -12.27 34.05
N LYS A 731 26.03 -11.50 35.08
CA LYS A 731 25.35 -11.45 36.37
C LYS A 731 23.99 -10.82 36.29
N LEU A 732 23.86 -9.76 35.49
CA LEU A 732 22.59 -9.07 35.22
C LEU A 732 21.61 -10.01 34.51
N LEU A 733 22.06 -10.73 33.47
CA LEU A 733 21.30 -11.76 32.77
C LEU A 733 20.88 -12.93 33.70
N ARG A 734 21.81 -13.41 34.55
CA ARG A 734 21.46 -14.43 35.56
C ARG A 734 20.44 -13.96 36.58
N ASN A 735 20.53 -12.68 36.99
CA ASN A 735 19.54 -12.10 37.90
C ASN A 735 18.17 -11.93 37.22
N ILE A 736 18.15 -11.54 35.94
CA ILE A 736 16.91 -11.45 35.15
C ILE A 736 16.29 -12.84 35.01
N LEU A 737 17.07 -13.86 34.66
CA LEU A 737 16.59 -15.24 34.54
C LEU A 737 16.15 -15.85 35.90
N LYS A 738 16.77 -15.45 37.02
CA LYS A 738 16.33 -15.83 38.35
C LYS A 738 15.00 -15.19 38.72
N ASN A 739 14.87 -13.89 38.45
CA ASN A 739 13.61 -13.17 38.69
C ASN A 739 12.45 -13.71 37.85
N ASP A 740 12.74 -14.13 36.60
CA ASP A 740 11.74 -14.74 35.71
C ASP A 740 11.35 -16.16 36.19
N ALA A 741 12.31 -16.92 36.71
CA ALA A 741 12.03 -18.21 37.32
C ALA A 741 11.23 -18.09 38.64
N GLU A 742 11.52 -17.05 39.45
CA GLU A 742 10.76 -16.75 40.67
C GLU A 742 9.34 -16.23 40.35
N LEU A 743 9.18 -15.47 39.28
CA LEU A 743 7.86 -15.05 38.79
C LEU A 743 7.02 -16.25 38.31
N ARG A 744 7.61 -17.15 37.56
CA ARG A 744 6.94 -18.40 37.12
C ARG A 744 6.61 -19.36 38.26
N SER A 745 7.45 -19.39 39.31
CA SER A 745 7.11 -20.15 40.49
C SER A 745 5.96 -19.54 41.27
N LYS A 746 5.90 -18.20 41.36
CA LYS A 746 4.79 -17.48 41.99
C LYS A 746 3.50 -17.59 41.19
N GLU A 747 3.55 -17.63 39.85
CA GLU A 747 2.39 -17.88 39.00
C GLU A 747 1.86 -19.30 39.20
N LYS A 748 2.74 -20.33 39.25
CA LYS A 748 2.34 -21.69 39.56
C LYS A 748 1.74 -21.85 40.95
N ASP A 749 2.30 -21.15 41.97
CA ASP A 749 1.73 -21.10 43.29
C ASP A 749 0.38 -20.39 43.36
N LEU A 750 0.17 -19.39 42.51
CA LEU A 750 -1.12 -18.70 42.36
C LEU A 750 -2.16 -19.56 41.63
N GLU A 751 -1.75 -20.31 40.59
CA GLU A 751 -2.61 -21.28 39.92
C GLU A 751 -2.99 -22.45 40.84
N SER A 752 -2.02 -23.03 41.58
CA SER A 752 -2.32 -24.07 42.55
C SER A 752 -3.20 -23.59 43.72
N ARG A 753 -3.12 -22.32 44.12
CA ARG A 753 -4.04 -21.70 45.10
C ARG A 753 -5.42 -21.47 44.53
N LYS A 754 -5.56 -21.15 43.23
CA LYS A 754 -6.85 -21.06 42.54
C LYS A 754 -7.53 -22.42 42.42
N GLU A 755 -6.75 -23.47 42.03
CA GLU A 755 -7.29 -24.83 41.94
C GLU A 755 -7.71 -25.40 43.32
N ILE A 756 -7.10 -24.95 44.43
CA ILE A 756 -7.50 -25.32 45.78
C ILE A 756 -8.71 -24.54 46.26
N SER A 757 -8.92 -23.30 45.73
CA SER A 757 -10.11 -22.49 46.00
C SER A 757 -11.34 -23.05 45.30
N ASP A 758 -11.18 -23.44 44.01
CA ASP A 758 -12.27 -24.01 43.21
C ASP A 758 -12.66 -25.44 43.59
N LYS A 759 -11.90 -26.10 44.47
CA LYS A 759 -12.25 -27.40 45.09
C LYS A 759 -12.93 -27.25 46.45
N LYS A 760 -13.10 -26.02 46.95
CA LYS A 760 -13.77 -25.74 48.25
C LYS A 760 -15.14 -25.05 48.07
N GLU A 761 -15.56 -24.67 46.85
CA GLU A 761 -16.95 -24.48 46.46
C GLU A 761 -17.46 -25.77 45.76
#